data_8312b75a9c77ac035ae4b736e6886cfc
#
_entry.id   8312b75a9c77ac035ae4b736e6886cfc
#
_cell.length_a   1.000
_cell.length_b   1.000
_cell.length_c   1.000
_cell.angle_alpha   90.00
_cell.angle_beta   90.00
_cell.angle_gamma   90.00
#
_symmetry.space_group_name_H-M   'P 1'
#
loop_
_entity.id
_entity.type
_entity.pdbx_description
1 polymer ?
#
loop_
_entity_poly.entity_id
_entity_poly.type
_entity_poly.pdbx_seq_one_letter_code
_entity_poly.pdbx_strand_id
1 'polypeptide(L)'
;MILVCHDPAMASFERHKIDHAKTWGDNLFALFPSGLDARDWELMLNDKVIATDALNLDAFPLPCDRLIMRNRPLGLEVGTIIALVAAAVSVAATFLLQPSFGYDETSSKSSNNSFSGQTNAPRAYQAQPDIFGRVRAYPDIVSPAVVEYVNNDRTLKHYFWITRGSAEVSDVRYADTDIGDYTNSQHFVYDNVPIPTVIEQFANAAVDNNIIVGVNEGIGTGISFTEPVIVGEIDSGGDIDFTVSETANVIALYNDFVSGNTNTKITYKYTNPFGGSSTVDTTGQIVSITAIPPVLPDTINKYQFIVSTGGTGPFFGATLTGDVSMETLERITVGPFTMPVDAEQIWYNVTFVRGLKGSAEFKAEWWAIDSLGDEISGSRQDETFTYSGDSADQKYFTRKVTPAYGYARYRFQIQRTNESDAENYLDQATLESLFSVRIKNNVLYQINGIGGTAIVVESTATDTSTSSGQLKFNCIAERKVITVNANGTINNTLTKSRRICDSVAHHMIIDGSVSPSKIDLNGLVDIQNSITPASFGYFDYTFDDANVPLGDRITTMCDVGRILVNREGSKYVFVRDEQQSAPVAVFDRRTTSGAEYNLTISPTNTDGKDCVQVEWVDVDDTNTKKYINVSWDSTLNKPKHGYGINARKVTLNGCSNYEQALDRAELEMRKIVYQREYVTDTALNDAEYTWRGDRVRWIDVADVGVSSGEVVGYDSVNGIYYTSEECDFSDEAAQYKVAITDQYGYASAFVAAAAVSGKSKAFQASAGAPIIADGITTQLGSRFLLVKSTEVDKHDFILASKRPNGDGTFSIELVQYDSRIYERTLTS
;
A
#
# COMPACT_ATOMS: atom_id res chain seq x y z
N MET A 1 -41.67 -16.24 -11.51
CA MET A 1 -40.41 -16.94 -11.23
C MET A 1 -39.31 -15.89 -11.10
N ILE A 2 -38.48 -15.93 -10.02
CA ILE A 2 -37.35 -15.08 -9.87
C ILE A 2 -36.08 -15.88 -10.24
N LEU A 3 -35.25 -15.34 -11.12
CA LEU A 3 -33.95 -15.88 -11.46
C LEU A 3 -32.86 -14.93 -10.90
N VAL A 4 -31.99 -15.45 -10.06
CA VAL A 4 -30.89 -14.70 -9.48
C VAL A 4 -29.60 -15.17 -10.15
N CYS A 5 -28.92 -14.28 -10.85
CA CYS A 5 -27.68 -14.54 -11.56
C CYS A 5 -26.56 -13.77 -10.88
N HIS A 6 -25.70 -14.45 -10.15
CA HIS A 6 -24.51 -13.85 -9.50
C HIS A 6 -23.38 -13.59 -10.53
N ASP A 7 -23.49 -14.20 -11.70
CA ASP A 7 -22.57 -13.97 -12.82
C ASP A 7 -23.18 -12.97 -13.82
N PRO A 8 -22.48 -11.85 -14.13
CA PRO A 8 -22.94 -10.88 -15.14
C PRO A 8 -23.20 -11.49 -16.53
N ALA A 9 -22.51 -12.58 -16.87
CA ALA A 9 -22.67 -13.29 -18.16
C ALA A 9 -23.88 -14.23 -18.19
N MET A 10 -24.64 -14.37 -17.08
CA MET A 10 -25.80 -15.24 -16.93
C MET A 10 -25.50 -16.74 -17.20
N ALA A 11 -24.26 -17.17 -17.05
CA ALA A 11 -23.84 -18.55 -17.26
C ALA A 11 -24.40 -19.52 -16.21
N SER A 12 -24.69 -19.00 -15.01
CA SER A 12 -25.32 -19.76 -13.93
C SER A 12 -26.42 -18.92 -13.26
N PHE A 13 -27.49 -19.56 -12.87
CA PHE A 13 -28.58 -18.87 -12.15
C PHE A 13 -29.29 -19.77 -11.15
N GLU A 14 -29.75 -19.16 -10.07
CA GLU A 14 -30.63 -19.78 -9.07
C GLU A 14 -32.10 -19.48 -9.42
N ARG A 15 -32.97 -20.48 -9.24
CA ARG A 15 -34.39 -20.32 -9.53
C ARG A 15 -35.18 -20.30 -8.23
N HIS A 16 -35.95 -19.25 -8.03
CA HIS A 16 -36.82 -19.07 -6.89
C HIS A 16 -38.27 -18.97 -7.34
N LYS A 17 -39.14 -19.64 -6.60
CA LYS A 17 -40.56 -19.60 -6.87
C LYS A 17 -41.18 -18.33 -6.27
N ILE A 18 -41.95 -17.59 -7.07
CA ILE A 18 -42.72 -16.44 -6.60
C ILE A 18 -43.93 -16.90 -5.79
N ASP A 19 -44.13 -16.30 -4.64
CA ASP A 19 -45.37 -16.39 -3.90
C ASP A 19 -46.30 -15.25 -4.35
N HIS A 20 -47.31 -15.59 -5.15
CA HIS A 20 -48.23 -14.58 -5.71
C HIS A 20 -49.23 -14.02 -4.66
N ALA A 21 -49.23 -14.56 -3.44
CA ALA A 21 -49.99 -14.02 -2.32
C ALA A 21 -49.23 -12.93 -1.54
N LYS A 22 -47.97 -12.68 -1.93
CA LYS A 22 -47.07 -11.67 -1.34
C LYS A 22 -46.69 -10.61 -2.37
N THR A 23 -46.30 -9.43 -1.90
CA THR A 23 -45.82 -8.35 -2.75
C THR A 23 -44.45 -8.67 -3.35
N TRP A 24 -44.01 -7.91 -4.34
CA TRP A 24 -42.64 -8.00 -4.85
C TRP A 24 -41.61 -7.74 -3.75
N GLY A 25 -41.88 -6.75 -2.89
CA GLY A 25 -41.03 -6.44 -1.75
C GLY A 25 -40.84 -7.61 -0.79
N ASP A 26 -41.96 -8.31 -0.40
CA ASP A 26 -41.89 -9.47 0.49
C ASP A 26 -41.16 -10.67 -0.13
N ASN A 27 -41.36 -10.89 -1.44
CA ASN A 27 -40.66 -11.95 -2.17
C ASN A 27 -39.17 -11.69 -2.26
N LEU A 28 -38.75 -10.44 -2.53
CA LEU A 28 -37.35 -10.04 -2.57
C LEU A 28 -36.69 -10.00 -1.20
N PHE A 29 -37.40 -9.55 -0.17
CA PHE A 29 -36.89 -9.54 1.20
C PHE A 29 -36.66 -10.96 1.73
N ALA A 30 -37.47 -11.92 1.33
CA ALA A 30 -37.24 -13.32 1.68
C ALA A 30 -35.97 -13.91 1.08
N LEU A 31 -35.51 -13.39 -0.09
CA LEU A 31 -34.28 -13.82 -0.76
C LEU A 31 -33.05 -13.02 -0.27
N PHE A 32 -33.26 -11.77 0.07
CA PHE A 32 -32.20 -10.86 0.49
C PHE A 32 -32.54 -10.15 1.82
N PRO A 33 -32.45 -10.86 2.96
CA PRO A 33 -32.87 -10.31 4.26
C PRO A 33 -32.02 -9.10 4.70
N SER A 34 -30.78 -9.00 4.19
CA SER A 34 -29.88 -7.87 4.48
C SER A 34 -30.11 -6.64 3.60
N GLY A 35 -31.13 -6.70 2.71
CA GLY A 35 -31.39 -5.67 1.71
C GLY A 35 -30.64 -5.88 0.41
N LEU A 36 -31.09 -5.21 -0.64
CA LEU A 36 -30.49 -5.19 -1.99
C LEU A 36 -29.88 -3.81 -2.22
N ASP A 37 -28.60 -3.73 -2.53
CA ASP A 37 -28.04 -2.48 -3.05
C ASP A 37 -28.40 -2.38 -4.55
N ALA A 38 -29.27 -1.42 -4.85
CA ALA A 38 -29.76 -1.18 -6.21
C ALA A 38 -28.65 -0.87 -7.24
N ARG A 39 -27.45 -0.53 -6.76
CA ARG A 39 -26.29 -0.24 -7.62
C ARG A 39 -25.61 -1.51 -8.13
N ASP A 40 -25.75 -2.61 -7.42
CA ASP A 40 -25.08 -3.86 -7.73
C ASP A 40 -25.89 -4.78 -8.65
N TRP A 41 -27.18 -4.50 -8.83
CA TRP A 41 -28.11 -5.37 -9.55
C TRP A 41 -28.82 -4.67 -10.71
N GLU A 42 -28.93 -5.39 -11.81
CA GLU A 42 -29.81 -5.04 -12.94
C GLU A 42 -31.04 -5.94 -12.91
N LEU A 43 -32.22 -5.32 -13.02
CA LEU A 43 -33.51 -6.02 -13.00
C LEU A 43 -34.11 -6.09 -14.41
N MET A 44 -34.61 -7.26 -14.76
CA MET A 44 -35.39 -7.47 -15.99
C MET A 44 -36.72 -8.10 -15.62
N LEU A 45 -37.81 -7.40 -15.87
CA LEU A 45 -39.18 -7.91 -15.69
C LEU A 45 -39.74 -8.27 -17.07
N ASN A 46 -40.13 -9.54 -17.23
CA ASN A 46 -40.68 -10.06 -18.48
C ASN A 46 -39.80 -9.72 -19.69
N ASP A 47 -38.51 -9.99 -19.57
CA ASP A 47 -37.43 -9.79 -20.57
C ASP A 47 -37.18 -8.31 -20.94
N LYS A 48 -37.71 -7.33 -20.19
CA LYS A 48 -37.41 -5.92 -20.32
C LYS A 48 -36.59 -5.44 -19.14
N VAL A 49 -35.48 -4.77 -19.41
CA VAL A 49 -34.67 -4.10 -18.38
C VAL A 49 -35.51 -2.97 -17.77
N ILE A 50 -35.60 -2.96 -16.47
CA ILE A 50 -36.29 -1.91 -15.71
C ILE A 50 -35.31 -1.25 -14.74
N ALA A 51 -35.50 0.04 -14.50
CA ALA A 51 -34.74 0.70 -13.43
C ALA A 51 -35.14 0.08 -12.08
N THR A 52 -34.17 -0.03 -11.18
CA THR A 52 -34.39 -0.68 -9.88
C THR A 52 -35.45 0.01 -9.03
N ASP A 53 -35.65 1.30 -9.23
CA ASP A 53 -36.71 2.13 -8.63
C ASP A 53 -38.06 2.06 -9.37
N ALA A 54 -38.08 1.46 -10.56
CA ALA A 54 -39.29 1.30 -11.36
C ALA A 54 -40.08 0.03 -11.01
N LEU A 55 -39.50 -0.90 -10.23
CA LEU A 55 -40.24 -2.06 -9.72
C LEU A 55 -41.08 -1.61 -8.52
N ASN A 56 -42.41 -1.64 -8.70
CA ASN A 56 -43.34 -1.31 -7.61
C ASN A 56 -43.31 -2.45 -6.57
N LEU A 57 -42.60 -2.25 -5.47
CA LEU A 57 -42.38 -3.24 -4.40
C LEU A 57 -43.65 -3.61 -3.68
N ASP A 58 -44.69 -2.73 -3.68
CA ASP A 58 -45.97 -2.94 -3.05
C ASP A 58 -46.97 -3.70 -3.96
N ALA A 59 -46.62 -3.89 -5.23
CA ALA A 59 -47.48 -4.61 -6.17
C ALA A 59 -47.35 -6.14 -6.00
N PHE A 60 -48.42 -6.84 -6.28
CA PHE A 60 -48.43 -8.30 -6.32
C PHE A 60 -47.99 -8.79 -7.70
N PRO A 61 -47.06 -9.78 -7.76
CA PRO A 61 -46.64 -10.35 -9.03
C PRO A 61 -47.74 -11.13 -9.72
N LEU A 62 -47.90 -10.94 -11.03
CA LEU A 62 -48.88 -11.70 -11.83
C LEU A 62 -48.38 -13.14 -12.05
N PRO A 63 -49.29 -14.09 -12.32
CA PRO A 63 -48.92 -15.50 -12.54
C PRO A 63 -47.94 -15.76 -13.70
N CYS A 64 -47.89 -14.86 -14.69
CA CYS A 64 -46.98 -14.92 -15.84
C CYS A 64 -45.67 -14.18 -15.64
N ASP A 65 -45.51 -13.43 -14.53
CA ASP A 65 -44.32 -12.59 -14.30
C ASP A 65 -43.05 -13.41 -14.09
N ARG A 66 -41.98 -12.93 -14.74
CA ARG A 66 -40.65 -13.44 -14.60
C ARG A 66 -39.70 -12.29 -14.29
N LEU A 67 -39.09 -12.31 -13.13
CA LEU A 67 -38.08 -11.36 -12.72
C LEU A 67 -36.71 -12.02 -12.84
N ILE A 68 -35.81 -11.40 -13.59
CA ILE A 68 -34.41 -11.80 -13.67
C ILE A 68 -33.60 -10.70 -12.98
N MET A 69 -32.76 -11.11 -12.05
CA MET A 69 -31.83 -10.26 -11.33
C MET A 69 -30.43 -10.71 -11.69
N ARG A 70 -29.63 -9.84 -12.27
CA ARG A 70 -28.23 -10.14 -12.54
C ARG A 70 -27.32 -9.12 -11.90
N ASN A 71 -26.15 -9.58 -11.48
CA ASN A 71 -25.12 -8.70 -10.97
C ASN A 71 -24.67 -7.76 -12.09
N ARG A 72 -24.60 -6.46 -11.83
CA ARG A 72 -24.10 -5.50 -12.81
C ARG A 72 -22.62 -5.75 -13.04
N PRO A 73 -22.15 -5.86 -14.31
CA PRO A 73 -20.73 -5.82 -14.57
C PRO A 73 -20.21 -4.46 -14.13
N LEU A 74 -19.35 -4.45 -13.14
CA LEU A 74 -18.69 -3.24 -12.68
C LEU A 74 -17.87 -2.67 -13.85
N GLY A 75 -18.42 -1.65 -14.52
CA GLY A 75 -17.64 -0.85 -15.43
C GLY A 75 -18.16 -0.47 -16.81
N LEU A 76 -19.37 -0.90 -17.28
CA LEU A 76 -19.86 -0.49 -18.61
C LEU A 76 -21.39 -0.33 -18.62
N GLU A 77 -21.89 0.85 -18.94
CA GLU A 77 -23.31 1.07 -19.23
C GLU A 77 -23.74 0.33 -20.51
N VAL A 78 -24.94 -0.26 -20.50
CA VAL A 78 -25.51 -1.09 -21.62
C VAL A 78 -25.58 -0.35 -22.94
N GLY A 79 -25.67 0.98 -22.93
CA GLY A 79 -25.59 1.82 -24.12
C GLY A 79 -24.25 1.74 -24.84
N THR A 80 -23.20 1.38 -24.14
CA THR A 80 -21.85 1.25 -24.68
C THR A 80 -21.62 -0.10 -25.40
N ILE A 81 -22.33 -1.16 -25.00
CA ILE A 81 -22.19 -2.50 -25.63
C ILE A 81 -22.84 -2.54 -27.03
N ILE A 82 -23.95 -1.85 -27.24
CA ILE A 82 -24.59 -1.77 -28.57
C ILE A 82 -23.79 -0.86 -29.51
N ALA A 83 -23.20 0.21 -28.98
CA ALA A 83 -22.24 1.03 -29.72
C ALA A 83 -20.93 0.27 -30.03
N LEU A 84 -20.51 -0.66 -29.16
CA LEU A 84 -19.30 -1.49 -29.37
C LEU A 84 -19.47 -2.51 -30.50
N VAL A 85 -20.66 -3.06 -30.70
CA VAL A 85 -20.92 -4.03 -31.82
C VAL A 85 -21.06 -3.31 -33.16
N ALA A 86 -21.65 -2.09 -33.18
CA ALA A 86 -21.71 -1.25 -34.38
C ALA A 86 -20.38 -0.50 -34.65
N ALA A 87 -19.61 -0.24 -33.63
CA ALA A 87 -18.27 0.37 -33.71
C ALA A 87 -17.15 -0.67 -33.89
N ALA A 88 -17.43 -1.96 -33.74
CA ALA A 88 -16.40 -3.01 -33.88
C ALA A 88 -15.80 -3.08 -35.29
N VAL A 89 -16.49 -2.53 -36.29
CA VAL A 89 -15.97 -2.35 -37.65
C VAL A 89 -15.16 -1.06 -37.83
N SER A 90 -15.43 0.00 -37.00
CA SER A 90 -14.67 1.26 -37.06
C SER A 90 -13.67 1.42 -35.91
N VAL A 91 -13.81 0.66 -34.83
CA VAL A 91 -12.93 0.69 -33.64
C VAL A 91 -11.71 -0.23 -33.79
N ALA A 92 -11.76 -1.21 -34.71
CA ALA A 92 -10.57 -1.99 -35.07
C ALA A 92 -9.40 -1.07 -35.47
N ALA A 93 -9.66 0.04 -36.16
CA ALA A 93 -8.62 1.02 -36.52
C ALA A 93 -8.13 1.84 -35.32
N THR A 94 -8.97 2.11 -34.34
CA THR A 94 -8.58 2.92 -33.15
C THR A 94 -7.88 2.09 -32.09
N PHE A 95 -8.20 0.80 -31.96
CA PHE A 95 -7.48 -0.13 -31.07
C PHE A 95 -6.13 -0.56 -31.62
N LEU A 96 -5.94 -0.54 -32.95
CA LEU A 96 -4.66 -0.82 -33.60
C LEU A 96 -3.61 0.28 -33.37
N LEU A 97 -4.05 1.50 -33.02
CA LEU A 97 -3.19 2.64 -32.71
C LEU A 97 -2.68 2.64 -31.28
N GLN A 98 -3.17 1.74 -30.46
CA GLN A 98 -2.69 1.57 -29.11
C GLN A 98 -2.07 0.18 -28.93
N PRO A 99 -0.75 0.03 -29.09
CA PRO A 99 -0.04 -0.72 -28.09
C PRO A 99 0.16 0.20 -26.86
N SER A 100 -0.88 0.91 -26.48
CA SER A 100 -0.96 1.40 -25.14
C SER A 100 -1.40 0.21 -24.31
N PHE A 101 -0.48 -0.40 -23.63
CA PHE A 101 -0.75 -1.08 -22.38
C PHE A 101 -1.24 0.00 -21.42
N GLY A 102 -2.36 0.66 -21.78
CA GLY A 102 -3.08 1.58 -20.94
C GLY A 102 -3.82 0.76 -19.93
N TYR A 103 -3.22 0.59 -18.78
CA TYR A 103 -4.00 0.42 -17.57
C TYR A 103 -4.92 1.64 -17.48
N ASP A 104 -6.23 1.43 -17.62
CA ASP A 104 -7.20 2.35 -17.07
C ASP A 104 -6.81 2.60 -15.62
N GLU A 105 -6.74 3.86 -15.23
CA GLU A 105 -6.53 4.30 -13.86
C GLU A 105 -7.69 3.85 -12.93
N THR A 106 -7.85 2.56 -12.72
CA THR A 106 -8.31 2.10 -11.42
C THR A 106 -7.10 2.18 -10.52
N SER A 107 -6.72 3.41 -10.21
CA SER A 107 -5.62 3.74 -9.34
C SER A 107 -5.83 3.01 -8.01
N SER A 108 -5.09 1.94 -7.82
CA SER A 108 -4.79 1.52 -6.48
C SER A 108 -4.13 2.76 -5.84
N LYS A 109 -4.73 3.28 -4.78
CA LYS A 109 -4.16 4.40 -4.01
C LYS A 109 -3.01 3.87 -3.17
N SER A 110 -1.98 3.37 -3.86
CA SER A 110 -0.75 2.96 -3.22
C SER A 110 -0.02 4.17 -2.66
N SER A 111 0.32 4.14 -1.38
CA SER A 111 1.16 5.16 -0.74
C SER A 111 2.55 5.24 -1.38
N ASN A 112 3.02 4.15 -2.01
CA ASN A 112 4.35 4.07 -2.61
C ASN A 112 4.38 4.59 -4.05
N ASN A 113 3.27 4.53 -4.79
CA ASN A 113 3.22 4.90 -6.21
C ASN A 113 2.37 6.15 -6.48
N SER A 114 1.81 6.80 -5.45
CA SER A 114 0.87 7.92 -5.58
C SER A 114 1.34 9.14 -4.81
N PHE A 115 1.32 10.30 -5.45
CA PHE A 115 1.64 11.60 -4.83
C PHE A 115 0.75 11.95 -3.62
N SER A 116 -0.47 11.46 -3.56
CA SER A 116 -1.45 11.80 -2.52
C SER A 116 -1.40 10.90 -1.27
N GLY A 117 -0.51 9.93 -1.21
CA GLY A 117 -0.47 8.91 -0.17
C GLY A 117 0.86 8.75 0.56
N GLN A 118 1.73 9.75 0.55
CA GLN A 118 3.07 9.69 1.18
C GLN A 118 2.97 9.77 2.72
N THR A 119 2.27 8.81 3.30
CA THR A 119 2.11 8.68 4.75
C THR A 119 2.15 7.22 5.13
N ASN A 120 2.70 6.94 6.31
CA ASN A 120 2.67 5.60 6.86
C ASN A 120 1.26 5.32 7.40
N ALA A 121 0.68 4.21 7.01
CA ALA A 121 -0.64 3.80 7.47
C ALA A 121 -0.65 2.31 7.84
N PRO A 122 -1.50 1.88 8.77
CA PRO A 122 -1.78 0.48 8.97
C PRO A 122 -2.66 -0.01 7.83
N ARG A 123 -2.17 -0.96 7.04
CA ARG A 123 -2.94 -1.57 5.93
C ARG A 123 -3.38 -3.00 6.29
N ALA A 124 -4.27 -3.10 7.29
CA ALA A 124 -4.82 -4.37 7.69
C ALA A 124 -5.65 -4.99 6.55
N TYR A 125 -5.44 -6.28 6.29
CA TYR A 125 -6.13 -7.07 5.25
C TYR A 125 -5.91 -6.61 3.79
N GLN A 126 -4.91 -5.76 3.54
CA GLN A 126 -4.51 -5.37 2.18
C GLN A 126 -3.29 -6.16 1.71
N ALA A 127 -3.01 -6.10 0.40
CA ALA A 127 -1.79 -6.69 -0.14
C ALA A 127 -0.55 -6.02 0.45
N GLN A 128 0.41 -6.84 0.82
CA GLN A 128 1.70 -6.32 1.28
C GLN A 128 2.49 -5.75 0.10
N PRO A 129 3.29 -4.71 0.34
CA PRO A 129 4.18 -4.18 -0.66
C PRO A 129 5.14 -5.24 -1.18
N ASP A 130 5.22 -5.37 -2.51
CA ASP A 130 6.14 -6.23 -3.22
C ASP A 130 6.99 -5.35 -4.13
N ILE A 131 8.15 -4.95 -3.65
CA ILE A 131 9.05 -4.01 -4.32
C ILE A 131 9.90 -4.74 -5.34
N PHE A 132 10.12 -4.12 -6.50
CA PHE A 132 11.12 -4.53 -7.49
C PHE A 132 12.00 -3.33 -7.83
N GLY A 133 13.30 -3.59 -7.98
CA GLY A 133 14.29 -2.56 -8.23
C GLY A 133 14.59 -1.67 -7.02
N ARG A 134 14.77 -0.38 -7.25
CA ARG A 134 15.11 0.65 -6.25
C ARG A 134 13.96 1.63 -6.10
N VAL A 135 13.31 1.64 -4.95
CA VAL A 135 12.10 2.42 -4.68
C VAL A 135 12.24 3.20 -3.37
N ARG A 136 11.74 4.42 -3.33
CA ARG A 136 11.51 5.11 -2.07
C ARG A 136 10.21 4.59 -1.46
N ALA A 137 10.35 3.78 -0.43
CA ALA A 137 9.24 3.14 0.24
C ALA A 137 8.72 4.00 1.39
N TYR A 138 7.40 4.04 1.54
CA TYR A 138 6.67 4.52 2.71
C TYR A 138 6.08 3.30 3.42
N PRO A 139 6.81 2.72 4.38
CA PRO A 139 6.46 1.42 4.94
C PRO A 139 5.15 1.40 5.69
N ASP A 140 4.51 0.23 5.74
CA ASP A 140 3.27 0.02 6.47
C ASP A 140 3.51 -0.08 7.97
N ILE A 141 2.62 0.52 8.76
CA ILE A 141 2.64 0.36 10.21
C ILE A 141 2.13 -1.03 10.58
N VAL A 142 2.92 -1.79 11.33
CA VAL A 142 2.60 -3.19 11.72
C VAL A 142 1.98 -3.27 13.10
N SER A 143 2.30 -2.30 13.96
CA SER A 143 1.83 -2.22 15.35
C SER A 143 1.66 -0.76 15.74
N PRO A 144 0.74 -0.42 16.66
CA PRO A 144 0.69 0.89 17.24
C PRO A 144 2.06 1.31 17.79
N ALA A 145 2.36 2.60 17.71
CA ALA A 145 3.61 3.13 18.27
C ALA A 145 3.68 2.88 19.77
N VAL A 146 4.81 2.39 20.23
CA VAL A 146 5.08 2.28 21.68
C VAL A 146 5.52 3.64 22.20
N VAL A 147 4.86 4.09 23.22
CA VAL A 147 5.13 5.38 23.87
C VAL A 147 5.68 5.13 25.28
N GLU A 148 6.84 5.69 25.57
CA GLU A 148 7.38 5.70 26.93
C GLU A 148 8.17 6.98 27.19
N TYR A 149 8.31 7.34 28.47
CA TYR A 149 9.18 8.42 28.91
C TYR A 149 10.49 7.84 29.46
N VAL A 150 11.60 8.23 28.84
CA VAL A 150 12.95 7.84 29.24
C VAL A 150 13.74 9.13 29.53
N ASN A 151 14.27 9.28 30.74
CA ASN A 151 15.01 10.47 31.17
C ASN A 151 14.26 11.80 30.92
N ASN A 152 12.96 11.79 31.12
CA ASN A 152 12.06 12.93 30.89
C ASN A 152 11.72 13.23 29.42
N ASP A 153 12.26 12.49 28.45
CA ASP A 153 11.94 12.60 27.05
C ASP A 153 10.90 11.56 26.63
N ARG A 154 9.91 11.99 25.87
CA ARG A 154 8.92 11.08 25.30
C ARG A 154 9.53 10.36 24.10
N THR A 155 9.75 9.08 24.23
CA THR A 155 10.26 8.21 23.16
C THR A 155 9.14 7.47 22.46
N LEU A 156 9.28 7.36 21.13
CA LEU A 156 8.38 6.64 20.27
C LEU A 156 9.14 5.49 19.60
N LYS A 157 8.55 4.30 19.63
CA LYS A 157 9.09 3.14 18.91
C LYS A 157 8.06 2.65 17.92
N HIS A 158 8.40 2.72 16.63
CA HIS A 158 7.55 2.32 15.53
C HIS A 158 8.07 1.05 14.89
N TYR A 159 7.15 0.18 14.48
CA TYR A 159 7.42 -1.04 13.74
C TYR A 159 6.80 -0.93 12.35
N PHE A 160 7.64 -1.07 11.32
CA PHE A 160 7.22 -0.94 9.94
C PHE A 160 7.56 -2.18 9.13
N TRP A 161 6.70 -2.47 8.18
CA TRP A 161 6.91 -3.46 7.13
C TRP A 161 7.24 -2.75 5.82
N ILE A 162 8.41 -3.06 5.23
CA ILE A 162 8.87 -2.40 4.00
C ILE A 162 8.40 -3.17 2.76
N THR A 163 8.75 -4.45 2.68
CA THR A 163 8.46 -5.27 1.49
C THR A 163 8.47 -6.75 1.80
N ARG A 164 7.75 -7.50 1.01
CA ARG A 164 7.86 -8.95 0.93
C ARG A 164 9.23 -9.33 0.35
N GLY A 165 9.87 -10.36 0.91
CA GLY A 165 11.21 -10.81 0.52
C GLY A 165 12.33 -9.93 1.07
N SER A 166 13.55 -10.27 0.70
CA SER A 166 14.78 -9.61 1.16
C SER A 166 15.04 -8.30 0.40
N ALA A 167 15.42 -7.25 1.10
CA ALA A 167 15.80 -5.96 0.51
C ALA A 167 16.95 -5.30 1.28
N GLU A 168 17.78 -4.55 0.59
CA GLU A 168 18.74 -3.63 1.21
C GLU A 168 18.03 -2.30 1.47
N VAL A 169 18.20 -1.75 2.67
CA VAL A 169 17.56 -0.50 3.09
C VAL A 169 18.63 0.55 3.31
N SER A 170 18.41 1.75 2.74
CA SER A 170 19.30 2.90 2.86
C SER A 170 18.51 4.20 2.86
N ASP A 171 19.19 5.33 3.07
CA ASP A 171 18.60 6.67 3.02
C ASP A 171 17.28 6.76 3.79
N VAL A 172 17.37 6.42 5.09
CA VAL A 172 16.23 6.39 6.02
C VAL A 172 15.93 7.80 6.48
N ARG A 173 14.70 8.26 6.22
CA ARG A 173 14.28 9.64 6.48
C ARG A 173 12.97 9.73 7.24
N TYR A 174 12.82 10.85 7.91
CA TYR A 174 11.53 11.34 8.36
C TYR A 174 11.16 12.58 7.55
N ALA A 175 10.13 12.50 6.71
CA ALA A 175 9.87 13.44 5.62
C ALA A 175 11.12 13.59 4.72
N ASP A 176 11.72 14.78 4.68
CA ASP A 176 12.90 15.06 3.86
C ASP A 176 14.22 15.04 4.66
N THR A 177 14.15 14.84 5.98
CA THR A 177 15.31 14.89 6.88
C THR A 177 15.83 13.49 7.15
N ASP A 178 17.13 13.27 7.05
CA ASP A 178 17.78 12.00 7.40
C ASP A 178 17.56 11.70 8.88
N ILE A 179 17.25 10.42 9.18
CA ILE A 179 17.00 10.00 10.57
C ILE A 179 18.24 10.20 11.47
N GLY A 180 19.44 10.14 10.89
CA GLY A 180 20.70 10.34 11.58
C GLY A 180 20.96 11.79 12.02
N ASP A 181 20.23 12.76 11.46
CA ASP A 181 20.34 14.18 11.85
C ASP A 181 19.60 14.46 13.17
N TYR A 182 18.78 13.54 13.64
CA TYR A 182 18.07 13.64 14.92
C TYR A 182 18.88 13.03 16.05
N THR A 183 19.06 13.78 17.14
CA THR A 183 20.05 13.49 18.22
C THR A 183 19.78 12.19 18.98
N ASN A 184 18.50 11.79 19.10
CA ASN A 184 18.07 10.64 19.89
C ASN A 184 17.28 9.63 19.05
N SER A 185 17.60 9.52 17.75
CA SER A 185 16.92 8.63 16.84
C SER A 185 17.82 7.51 16.37
N GLN A 186 17.29 6.31 16.27
CA GLN A 186 17.97 5.14 15.74
C GLN A 186 17.01 4.23 14.99
N HIS A 187 17.56 3.44 14.08
CA HIS A 187 16.77 2.46 13.34
C HIS A 187 17.49 1.12 13.23
N PHE A 188 16.71 0.06 13.12
CA PHE A 188 17.18 -1.31 13.00
C PHE A 188 16.46 -1.99 11.85
N VAL A 189 17.20 -2.51 10.89
CA VAL A 189 16.66 -3.23 9.72
C VAL A 189 16.70 -4.74 9.98
N TYR A 190 15.59 -5.41 9.73
CA TYR A 190 15.42 -6.86 9.85
C TYR A 190 15.12 -7.44 8.48
N ASP A 191 16.17 -7.83 7.75
CA ASP A 191 16.10 -8.37 6.41
C ASP A 191 15.89 -9.88 6.45
N ASN A 192 14.64 -10.31 6.34
CA ASN A 192 14.23 -11.71 6.41
C ASN A 192 14.69 -12.42 7.68
N VAL A 193 14.82 -11.69 8.77
CA VAL A 193 15.15 -12.20 10.09
C VAL A 193 14.09 -11.77 11.10
N PRO A 194 13.86 -12.55 12.18
CA PRO A 194 12.89 -12.17 13.19
C PRO A 194 13.27 -10.87 13.91
N ILE A 195 12.28 -10.03 14.18
CA ILE A 195 12.41 -8.95 15.15
C ILE A 195 12.45 -9.60 16.54
N PRO A 196 13.49 -9.38 17.35
CA PRO A 196 13.65 -10.06 18.63
C PRO A 196 12.48 -9.85 19.57
N THR A 197 11.97 -8.61 19.64
CA THR A 197 10.84 -8.26 20.51
C THR A 197 9.97 -7.20 19.83
N VAL A 198 8.70 -7.51 19.67
CA VAL A 198 7.66 -6.56 19.24
C VAL A 198 6.75 -6.29 20.42
N ILE A 199 6.61 -5.02 20.79
CA ILE A 199 5.74 -4.54 21.85
C ILE A 199 4.46 -4.01 21.19
N GLU A 200 3.32 -4.56 21.57
CA GLU A 200 2.01 -4.04 21.17
C GLU A 200 1.43 -3.28 22.37
N GLN A 201 1.24 -1.98 22.24
CA GLN A 201 0.74 -1.10 23.29
C GLN A 201 -0.66 -0.58 22.91
N PHE A 202 -1.63 -0.78 23.79
CA PHE A 202 -3.02 -0.38 23.60
C PHE A 202 -3.41 0.62 24.66
N ALA A 203 -3.68 1.87 24.27
CA ALA A 203 -4.06 2.94 25.16
C ALA A 203 -5.48 2.74 25.72
N ASN A 204 -5.66 3.09 27.00
CA ASN A 204 -6.98 3.14 27.62
C ASN A 204 -7.60 4.52 27.38
N ALA A 205 -8.65 4.58 26.57
CA ALA A 205 -9.33 5.82 26.21
C ALA A 205 -10.09 6.50 27.39
N ALA A 206 -10.30 5.78 28.50
CA ALA A 206 -10.95 6.35 29.68
C ALA A 206 -9.99 7.16 30.56
N VAL A 207 -8.68 7.07 30.31
CA VAL A 207 -7.65 7.84 31.00
C VAL A 207 -7.36 9.09 30.19
N ASP A 208 -7.62 10.24 30.76
CA ASP A 208 -7.39 11.55 30.15
C ASP A 208 -6.89 12.54 31.18
N ASN A 209 -5.60 12.51 31.46
CA ASN A 209 -4.92 13.44 32.38
C ASN A 209 -5.62 13.55 33.74
N ASN A 210 -5.99 12.41 34.33
CA ASN A 210 -6.65 12.37 35.62
C ASN A 210 -5.71 12.82 36.75
N ILE A 211 -6.08 13.87 37.48
CA ILE A 211 -5.29 14.40 38.57
C ILE A 211 -5.30 13.41 39.74
N ILE A 212 -4.11 13.09 40.28
CA ILE A 212 -3.94 12.24 41.45
C ILE A 212 -3.66 13.16 42.66
N VAL A 213 -4.69 13.41 43.39
CA VAL A 213 -4.64 14.37 44.55
C VAL A 213 -3.99 13.77 45.76
N GLY A 214 -3.39 14.62 46.57
CA GLY A 214 -2.80 14.24 47.85
C GLY A 214 -3.86 13.84 48.92
N VAL A 215 -3.41 13.22 49.97
CA VAL A 215 -4.30 12.80 51.05
C VAL A 215 -4.97 13.98 51.75
N ASN A 216 -4.35 15.15 51.74
CA ASN A 216 -4.89 16.41 52.26
C ASN A 216 -6.01 17.01 51.40
N GLU A 217 -6.19 16.52 50.18
CA GLU A 217 -7.25 16.94 49.24
C GLU A 217 -8.39 15.93 49.14
N GLY A 218 -8.46 14.99 50.12
CA GLY A 218 -9.51 13.97 50.16
C GLY A 218 -10.93 14.55 50.30
N ILE A 219 -11.92 13.77 49.94
CA ILE A 219 -13.34 14.15 50.12
C ILE A 219 -13.75 13.83 51.55
N GLY A 220 -14.40 14.78 52.23
CA GLY A 220 -14.97 14.55 53.56
C GLY A 220 -15.95 13.38 53.53
N THR A 221 -15.79 12.42 54.42
CA THR A 221 -16.66 11.25 54.51
C THR A 221 -18.03 11.56 55.06
N GLY A 222 -18.24 12.78 55.59
CA GLY A 222 -19.42 13.19 56.36
C GLY A 222 -19.41 12.68 57.81
N ILE A 223 -18.37 11.94 58.21
CA ILE A 223 -18.17 11.51 59.59
C ILE A 223 -17.38 12.61 60.28
N SER A 224 -18.06 13.47 61.04
CA SER A 224 -17.45 14.64 61.67
C SER A 224 -18.06 14.87 63.03
N PHE A 225 -17.30 15.54 63.87
CA PHE A 225 -17.81 16.08 65.14
C PHE A 225 -17.29 17.50 65.32
N THR A 226 -18.00 18.26 66.20
CA THR A 226 -17.56 19.52 66.74
C THR A 226 -17.87 19.49 68.24
N GLU A 227 -16.83 19.37 69.06
CA GLU A 227 -16.98 19.16 70.50
C GLU A 227 -16.04 20.08 71.29
N PRO A 228 -16.44 20.50 72.49
CA PRO A 228 -15.57 21.26 73.42
C PRO A 228 -14.35 20.43 73.83
N VAL A 229 -13.18 21.05 73.77
CA VAL A 229 -11.92 20.46 74.26
C VAL A 229 -11.93 20.42 75.76
N ILE A 230 -11.77 19.24 76.36
CA ILE A 230 -11.62 19.09 77.86
C ILE A 230 -10.20 19.43 78.29
N VAL A 231 -9.24 18.86 77.58
CA VAL A 231 -7.81 19.11 77.72
C VAL A 231 -7.22 19.04 76.34
N GLY A 232 -6.34 19.98 75.99
CA GLY A 232 -5.65 19.88 74.69
C GLY A 232 -4.41 20.73 74.66
N GLU A 233 -3.33 20.21 74.06
CA GLU A 233 -2.04 20.89 73.91
C GLU A 233 -1.39 20.50 72.56
N ILE A 234 -0.42 21.26 72.16
CA ILE A 234 0.44 20.96 71.03
C ILE A 234 1.78 20.51 71.59
N ASP A 235 2.18 19.30 71.23
CA ASP A 235 3.41 18.70 71.74
C ASP A 235 4.67 19.26 71.07
N SER A 236 5.85 18.76 71.52
CA SER A 236 7.15 19.20 71.00
C SER A 236 7.43 18.78 69.52
N GLY A 237 6.66 17.84 68.96
CA GLY A 237 6.69 17.38 67.59
C GLY A 237 5.75 18.16 66.71
N GLY A 238 4.87 19.00 67.26
CA GLY A 238 3.82 19.71 66.57
C GLY A 238 2.53 18.88 66.38
N ASP A 239 2.42 17.74 67.11
CA ASP A 239 1.22 16.95 67.11
C ASP A 239 0.18 17.57 68.07
N ILE A 240 -1.08 17.47 67.65
CA ILE A 240 -2.22 17.99 68.37
C ILE A 240 -2.78 16.92 69.29
N ASP A 241 -2.61 17.01 70.57
CA ASP A 241 -3.17 16.13 71.60
C ASP A 241 -4.38 16.77 72.27
N PHE A 242 -5.55 16.18 72.16
CA PHE A 242 -6.75 16.71 72.83
C PHE A 242 -7.72 15.61 73.20
N THR A 243 -8.52 15.92 74.24
CA THR A 243 -9.54 15.04 74.77
C THR A 243 -10.92 15.69 74.67
N VAL A 244 -11.89 14.92 74.17
CA VAL A 244 -13.30 15.34 74.10
C VAL A 244 -14.21 14.33 74.79
N SER A 245 -15.44 14.73 75.09
CA SER A 245 -16.47 13.83 75.64
C SER A 245 -16.99 12.88 74.58
N GLU A 246 -17.42 11.71 74.98
CA GLU A 246 -18.09 10.76 74.14
C GLU A 246 -19.39 11.30 73.53
N THR A 247 -19.54 11.33 72.32
CA THR A 247 -20.78 11.54 71.53
C THR A 247 -20.93 10.50 70.45
N ALA A 248 -22.13 10.40 69.88
CA ALA A 248 -22.36 9.45 68.76
C ALA A 248 -21.41 9.70 67.56
N ASN A 249 -21.10 10.97 67.25
CA ASN A 249 -20.22 11.38 66.19
C ASN A 249 -18.74 11.08 66.53
N VAL A 250 -18.30 11.26 67.77
CA VAL A 250 -16.95 10.88 68.23
C VAL A 250 -16.76 9.35 68.10
N ILE A 251 -17.78 8.59 68.51
CA ILE A 251 -17.75 7.08 68.29
C ILE A 251 -17.73 6.71 66.83
N ALA A 252 -18.48 7.41 65.97
CA ALA A 252 -18.48 7.15 64.54
C ALA A 252 -17.08 7.37 63.92
N LEU A 253 -16.41 8.50 64.32
CA LEU A 253 -15.07 8.80 63.86
C LEU A 253 -14.03 7.81 64.43
N TYR A 254 -14.16 7.40 65.70
CA TYR A 254 -13.32 6.34 66.26
C TYR A 254 -13.44 5.01 65.51
N ASN A 255 -14.65 4.63 65.13
CA ASN A 255 -14.88 3.39 64.36
C ASN A 255 -14.31 3.49 62.93
N ASP A 256 -14.38 4.66 62.29
CA ASP A 256 -13.78 4.92 60.99
C ASP A 256 -12.24 4.83 61.06
N PHE A 257 -11.64 5.38 62.09
CA PHE A 257 -10.21 5.22 62.37
C PHE A 257 -9.82 3.75 62.59
N VAL A 258 -10.57 2.99 63.38
CA VAL A 258 -10.34 1.56 63.62
C VAL A 258 -10.49 0.76 62.32
N SER A 259 -11.29 1.21 61.35
CA SER A 259 -11.43 0.64 60.03
C SER A 259 -10.27 0.95 59.09
N GLY A 260 -9.33 1.77 59.53
CA GLY A 260 -8.08 2.08 58.82
C GLY A 260 -8.04 3.47 58.21
N ASN A 261 -9.04 4.30 58.36
CA ASN A 261 -9.00 5.68 57.86
C ASN A 261 -8.29 6.59 58.86
N THR A 262 -7.11 7.08 58.52
CA THR A 262 -6.28 7.92 59.35
C THR A 262 -6.27 9.39 58.94
N ASN A 263 -6.76 9.75 57.74
CA ASN A 263 -6.71 11.12 57.25
C ASN A 263 -7.88 11.94 57.82
N THR A 264 -7.57 13.16 58.25
CA THR A 264 -8.58 14.04 58.83
C THR A 264 -8.34 15.49 58.47
N LYS A 265 -9.43 16.24 58.37
CA LYS A 265 -9.42 17.69 58.44
C LYS A 265 -9.77 18.07 59.87
N ILE A 266 -8.95 18.96 60.49
CA ILE A 266 -9.14 19.45 61.89
C ILE A 266 -9.15 20.94 61.89
N THR A 267 -10.15 21.49 62.54
CA THR A 267 -10.25 22.91 62.86
C THR A 267 -10.23 23.09 64.39
N TYR A 268 -9.26 23.84 64.90
CA TYR A 268 -9.09 24.06 66.34
C TYR A 268 -8.68 25.49 66.65
N LYS A 269 -8.98 25.90 67.84
CA LYS A 269 -8.54 27.20 68.37
C LYS A 269 -7.52 26.98 69.51
N TYR A 270 -6.42 27.69 69.42
CA TYR A 270 -5.38 27.60 70.44
C TYR A 270 -5.03 28.98 71.06
N THR A 271 -4.50 28.96 72.26
CA THR A 271 -3.91 30.12 72.91
C THR A 271 -2.41 29.86 73.02
N ASN A 272 -1.63 30.79 72.53
CA ASN A 272 -0.19 30.76 72.61
C ASN A 272 0.28 31.01 74.02
N PRO A 273 1.37 30.37 74.54
CA PRO A 273 1.96 30.67 75.86
C PRO A 273 2.30 32.14 76.08
N PHE A 274 2.39 32.97 75.09
CA PHE A 274 2.69 34.40 75.12
C PHE A 274 1.45 35.34 75.08
N GLY A 275 0.24 34.76 75.04
CA GLY A 275 -1.01 35.50 75.16
C GLY A 275 -1.75 35.89 73.85
N GLY A 276 -1.53 35.25 72.78
CA GLY A 276 -2.34 35.37 71.53
C GLY A 276 -3.22 34.13 71.27
N SER A 277 -4.41 34.25 70.66
CA SER A 277 -5.24 33.14 70.25
C SER A 277 -5.51 33.18 68.76
N SER A 278 -5.46 32.01 68.10
CA SER A 278 -5.73 31.87 66.70
C SER A 278 -6.56 30.59 66.45
N THR A 279 -7.31 30.61 65.33
CA THR A 279 -8.01 29.42 64.82
C THR A 279 -7.23 28.89 63.61
N VAL A 280 -7.02 27.58 63.57
CA VAL A 280 -6.33 26.89 62.53
C VAL A 280 -7.30 25.90 61.92
N ASP A 281 -7.31 25.87 60.60
CA ASP A 281 -7.98 24.84 59.74
C ASP A 281 -6.89 24.14 58.95
N THR A 282 -6.69 22.86 59.18
CA THR A 282 -5.59 22.12 58.57
C THR A 282 -5.99 20.65 58.38
N THR A 283 -5.26 19.97 57.53
CA THR A 283 -5.35 18.52 57.39
C THR A 283 -4.26 17.84 58.22
N GLY A 284 -4.49 16.60 58.62
CA GLY A 284 -3.52 15.83 59.38
C GLY A 284 -3.83 14.33 59.31
N GLN A 285 -2.98 13.58 59.97
CA GLN A 285 -3.21 12.14 60.19
C GLN A 285 -3.52 11.85 61.64
N ILE A 286 -4.53 11.06 61.88
CA ILE A 286 -4.83 10.54 63.21
C ILE A 286 -3.78 9.49 63.52
N VAL A 287 -2.94 9.77 64.49
CA VAL A 287 -1.87 8.88 64.98
C VAL A 287 -2.45 7.86 65.96
N SER A 288 -3.32 8.30 66.84
CA SER A 288 -4.00 7.41 67.80
C SER A 288 -5.30 8.00 68.29
N ILE A 289 -6.24 7.13 68.67
CA ILE A 289 -7.43 7.47 69.43
C ILE A 289 -7.51 6.51 70.63
N THR A 290 -7.50 7.03 71.83
CA THR A 290 -7.56 6.26 73.08
C THR A 290 -8.86 6.51 73.81
N ALA A 291 -9.66 5.48 74.00
CA ALA A 291 -10.86 5.60 74.87
C ALA A 291 -10.47 5.64 76.33
N ILE A 292 -10.89 6.66 77.00
CA ILE A 292 -10.64 6.83 78.45
C ILE A 292 -11.97 6.53 79.18
N PRO A 293 -12.00 5.49 80.00
CA PRO A 293 -13.21 5.13 80.76
C PRO A 293 -13.50 6.23 81.82
N PRO A 294 -14.76 6.43 82.16
CA PRO A 294 -15.13 7.45 83.18
C PRO A 294 -14.53 7.13 84.53
N VAL A 295 -14.05 8.16 85.20
CA VAL A 295 -13.59 8.08 86.63
C VAL A 295 -14.60 8.87 87.50
N LEU A 296 -15.19 8.25 88.54
CA LEU A 296 -16.16 8.93 89.40
C LEU A 296 -15.63 10.30 89.88
N PRO A 297 -16.45 11.37 89.77
CA PRO A 297 -17.89 11.39 89.56
C PRO A 297 -18.37 11.42 88.08
N ASP A 298 -17.46 11.43 87.07
CA ASP A 298 -17.84 11.41 85.68
C ASP A 298 -18.56 10.11 85.30
N THR A 299 -19.57 10.19 84.43
CA THR A 299 -20.35 9.06 83.97
C THR A 299 -20.24 8.82 82.48
N ILE A 300 -19.47 9.67 81.75
CA ILE A 300 -19.32 9.63 80.28
C ILE A 300 -17.90 9.28 79.96
N ASN A 301 -17.69 8.39 79.01
CA ASN A 301 -16.35 8.12 78.50
C ASN A 301 -15.78 9.33 77.73
N LYS A 302 -14.48 9.39 77.68
CA LYS A 302 -13.71 10.42 76.92
C LYS A 302 -12.85 9.73 75.86
N TYR A 303 -12.53 10.47 74.85
CA TYR A 303 -11.63 10.01 73.80
C TYR A 303 -10.48 11.00 73.63
N GLN A 304 -9.27 10.52 73.80
CA GLN A 304 -8.04 11.29 73.52
C GLN A 304 -7.63 11.05 72.09
N PHE A 305 -7.43 12.09 71.34
CA PHE A 305 -6.96 12.10 69.93
C PHE A 305 -5.54 12.66 69.90
N ILE A 306 -4.68 11.97 69.12
CA ILE A 306 -3.38 12.53 68.75
C ILE A 306 -3.42 12.64 67.21
N VAL A 307 -3.23 13.83 66.66
CA VAL A 307 -3.29 14.19 65.28
C VAL A 307 -1.99 14.86 64.86
N SER A 308 -1.28 14.25 63.90
CA SER A 308 -0.06 14.80 63.31
C SER A 308 -0.39 15.66 62.10
N THR A 309 0.13 16.88 62.10
CA THR A 309 -0.04 17.86 61.00
C THR A 309 1.24 18.07 60.21
N GLY A 310 2.21 17.15 60.28
CA GLY A 310 3.46 17.21 59.53
C GLY A 310 4.39 18.37 59.90
N GLY A 311 4.29 18.88 61.08
CA GLY A 311 5.17 19.96 61.64
C GLY A 311 4.74 21.36 61.20
N THR A 312 3.55 21.54 60.64
CA THR A 312 2.99 22.88 60.31
C THR A 312 2.20 23.49 61.42
N GLY A 313 2.23 22.91 62.62
CA GLY A 313 1.49 23.37 63.81
C GLY A 313 2.06 24.60 64.42
N PRO A 314 1.23 25.33 65.26
CA PRO A 314 1.68 26.47 66.01
C PRO A 314 2.58 26.04 67.13
N PHE A 315 3.22 27.02 67.74
CA PHE A 315 4.25 26.88 68.77
C PHE A 315 4.00 25.78 69.84
N PHE A 316 5.06 25.01 70.15
CA PHE A 316 5.12 24.08 71.26
C PHE A 316 4.56 24.63 72.54
N GLY A 317 3.73 23.86 73.22
CA GLY A 317 3.12 24.24 74.51
C GLY A 317 1.92 25.18 74.39
N ALA A 318 1.37 25.40 73.23
CA ALA A 318 0.09 26.07 72.98
C ALA A 318 -1.05 25.21 73.51
N THR A 319 -2.00 25.83 74.26
CA THR A 319 -3.17 25.11 74.78
C THR A 319 -4.37 25.29 73.86
N LEU A 320 -5.07 24.18 73.53
CA LEU A 320 -6.31 24.25 72.80
C LEU A 320 -7.43 24.81 73.65
N THR A 321 -8.27 25.67 73.09
CA THR A 321 -9.36 26.35 73.73
C THR A 321 -10.60 26.39 72.88
N GLY A 322 -11.79 26.20 73.50
CA GLY A 322 -13.08 26.16 72.75
C GLY A 322 -13.36 24.82 72.12
N ASP A 323 -14.04 24.86 70.98
CA ASP A 323 -14.45 23.64 70.28
C ASP A 323 -13.36 23.22 69.28
N VAL A 324 -13.21 21.89 69.13
CA VAL A 324 -12.46 21.26 68.03
C VAL A 324 -13.44 20.58 67.06
N SER A 325 -13.26 20.83 65.80
CA SER A 325 -14.00 20.12 64.70
C SER A 325 -13.05 19.19 63.97
N MET A 326 -13.48 17.98 63.83
CA MET A 326 -12.77 16.98 63.00
C MET A 326 -13.72 16.30 62.02
N GLU A 327 -13.20 16.05 60.81
CA GLU A 327 -13.86 15.26 59.78
C GLU A 327 -12.85 14.29 59.18
N THR A 328 -13.21 13.03 59.02
CA THR A 328 -12.37 12.08 58.31
C THR A 328 -12.43 12.33 56.81
N LEU A 329 -11.31 12.15 56.15
CA LEU A 329 -11.19 12.30 54.70
C LEU A 329 -11.00 10.95 54.02
N GLU A 330 -11.84 10.68 53.01
CA GLU A 330 -11.65 9.53 52.16
C GLU A 330 -10.56 9.83 51.07
N ARG A 331 -9.67 8.88 50.88
CA ARG A 331 -8.65 9.01 49.86
C ARG A 331 -9.27 8.93 48.50
N ILE A 332 -8.93 9.86 47.59
CA ILE A 332 -9.37 9.84 46.24
C ILE A 332 -8.50 8.87 45.43
N THR A 333 -9.13 7.82 44.92
CA THR A 333 -8.51 6.84 44.04
C THR A 333 -8.87 7.15 42.59
N VAL A 334 -7.88 7.25 41.72
CA VAL A 334 -8.05 7.42 40.26
C VAL A 334 -8.24 6.04 39.64
N GLY A 335 -9.42 5.78 39.08
CA GLY A 335 -9.86 4.47 38.57
C GLY A 335 -11.02 3.91 39.40
N PRO A 336 -11.29 2.58 39.35
CA PRO A 336 -10.57 1.57 38.59
C PRO A 336 -10.88 1.63 37.10
N PHE A 337 -9.85 1.59 36.26
CA PHE A 337 -9.95 1.52 34.78
C PHE A 337 -9.86 0.08 34.32
N THR A 338 -10.82 -0.35 33.50
CA THR A 338 -10.72 -1.65 32.82
C THR A 338 -9.80 -1.56 31.61
N MET A 339 -8.80 -2.40 31.55
CA MET A 339 -7.83 -2.44 30.44
C MET A 339 -8.51 -2.81 29.11
N PRO A 340 -8.11 -2.20 27.97
CA PRO A 340 -8.79 -2.38 26.68
C PRO A 340 -8.64 -3.79 26.11
N VAL A 341 -7.52 -4.46 26.37
CA VAL A 341 -7.22 -5.82 25.90
C VAL A 341 -6.52 -6.62 26.98
N ASP A 342 -6.48 -7.95 26.82
CA ASP A 342 -5.65 -8.81 27.69
C ASP A 342 -4.19 -8.46 27.49
N ALA A 343 -3.41 -8.44 28.55
CA ALA A 343 -2.06 -7.94 28.59
C ALA A 343 -1.13 -8.83 29.42
N GLU A 344 0.15 -8.82 29.08
CA GLU A 344 1.24 -9.40 29.88
C GLU A 344 1.84 -8.36 30.83
N GLN A 345 1.78 -7.10 30.43
CA GLN A 345 2.27 -5.97 31.21
C GLN A 345 1.25 -4.82 31.21
N ILE A 346 1.34 -4.03 32.26
CA ILE A 346 0.62 -2.77 32.41
C ILE A 346 1.66 -1.66 32.45
N TRP A 347 1.55 -0.71 31.49
CA TRP A 347 2.39 0.48 31.49
C TRP A 347 1.51 1.68 31.76
N TYR A 348 2.02 2.61 32.58
CA TYR A 348 1.31 3.85 32.83
C TYR A 348 2.28 5.02 32.99
N ASN A 349 1.82 6.19 32.57
CA ASN A 349 2.58 7.42 32.63
C ASN A 349 2.03 8.33 33.72
N VAL A 350 2.93 8.76 34.61
CA VAL A 350 2.66 9.77 35.64
C VAL A 350 3.44 11.02 35.27
N THR A 351 2.74 12.15 35.23
CA THR A 351 3.33 13.43 34.84
C THR A 351 3.15 14.48 35.92
N PHE A 352 4.13 15.35 36.05
CA PHE A 352 4.10 16.52 36.93
C PHE A 352 4.24 17.74 36.01
N VAL A 353 3.10 18.29 35.60
CA VAL A 353 3.04 19.39 34.62
C VAL A 353 3.69 20.69 35.10
N ARG A 354 3.66 20.92 36.39
CA ARG A 354 4.26 22.11 37.04
C ARG A 354 5.62 21.84 37.68
N GLY A 355 6.19 20.66 37.45
CA GLY A 355 7.43 20.23 38.10
C GLY A 355 7.21 19.39 39.34
N LEU A 356 8.31 18.98 39.97
CA LEU A 356 8.31 18.20 41.20
C LEU A 356 9.33 18.77 42.16
N LYS A 357 8.85 19.29 43.28
CA LYS A 357 9.65 19.72 44.45
C LYS A 357 9.24 18.90 45.65
N GLY A 358 10.20 18.20 46.28
CA GLY A 358 9.92 17.27 47.33
C GLY A 358 9.69 15.84 46.83
N SER A 359 8.80 15.11 47.49
CA SER A 359 8.47 13.72 47.17
C SER A 359 6.97 13.53 46.99
N ALA A 360 6.58 12.74 45.97
CA ALA A 360 5.22 12.30 45.80
C ALA A 360 5.20 10.77 45.87
N GLU A 361 4.41 10.23 46.81
CA GLU A 361 4.30 8.80 47.08
C GLU A 361 2.98 8.26 46.53
N PHE A 362 3.02 7.10 45.90
CA PHE A 362 1.87 6.51 45.23
C PHE A 362 1.71 5.05 45.60
N LYS A 363 0.45 4.61 45.60
CA LYS A 363 0.08 3.18 45.59
C LYS A 363 -0.70 2.89 44.32
N ALA A 364 -0.18 2.02 43.45
CA ALA A 364 -0.90 1.51 42.33
C ALA A 364 -1.39 0.08 42.65
N GLU A 365 -2.59 -0.25 42.24
CA GLU A 365 -3.21 -1.57 42.43
C GLU A 365 -3.76 -2.07 41.07
N TRP A 366 -3.65 -3.39 40.84
CA TRP A 366 -4.22 -4.03 39.67
C TRP A 366 -4.68 -5.46 40.02
N TRP A 367 -5.69 -5.90 39.35
CA TRP A 367 -6.22 -7.26 39.49
C TRP A 367 -6.78 -7.78 38.17
N ALA A 368 -6.67 -9.09 37.94
CA ALA A 368 -7.24 -9.74 36.79
C ALA A 368 -8.76 -9.86 36.93
N ILE A 369 -9.45 -9.74 35.81
CA ILE A 369 -10.92 -9.89 35.72
C ILE A 369 -11.31 -11.00 34.76
N ASP A 370 -12.43 -11.64 35.05
CA ASP A 370 -13.04 -12.64 34.20
C ASP A 370 -13.84 -12.03 33.04
N SER A 371 -14.52 -12.88 32.27
CA SER A 371 -15.34 -12.44 31.10
C SER A 371 -16.58 -11.64 31.51
N LEU A 372 -17.01 -11.68 32.78
CA LEU A 372 -18.12 -10.89 33.30
C LEU A 372 -17.65 -9.57 33.89
N GLY A 373 -16.34 -9.40 34.05
CA GLY A 373 -15.71 -8.21 34.61
C GLY A 373 -15.50 -8.31 36.12
N ASP A 374 -15.72 -9.48 36.72
CA ASP A 374 -15.53 -9.71 38.16
C ASP A 374 -14.04 -10.00 38.44
N GLU A 375 -13.59 -9.62 39.67
CA GLU A 375 -12.24 -9.86 40.14
C GLU A 375 -11.97 -11.36 40.29
N ILE A 376 -10.88 -11.82 39.69
CA ILE A 376 -10.42 -13.19 39.91
C ILE A 376 -9.72 -13.27 41.26
N SER A 377 -10.23 -14.08 42.14
CA SER A 377 -9.73 -14.23 43.51
C SER A 377 -8.23 -14.53 43.57
N GLY A 378 -7.51 -13.79 44.38
CA GLY A 378 -6.06 -13.91 44.57
C GLY A 378 -5.20 -13.29 43.46
N SER A 379 -5.80 -12.61 42.49
CA SER A 379 -5.07 -11.94 41.39
C SER A 379 -4.66 -10.49 41.73
N ARG A 380 -5.23 -9.90 42.81
CA ARG A 380 -4.95 -8.50 43.20
C ARG A 380 -3.52 -8.36 43.71
N GLN A 381 -2.87 -7.35 43.18
CA GLN A 381 -1.50 -6.96 43.52
C GLN A 381 -1.42 -5.46 43.63
N ASP A 382 -0.43 -4.98 44.39
CA ASP A 382 -0.13 -3.58 44.54
C ASP A 382 1.36 -3.33 44.61
N GLU A 383 1.74 -2.10 44.32
CA GLU A 383 3.08 -1.59 44.57
C GLU A 383 3.00 -0.14 45.09
N THR A 384 3.93 0.17 45.97
CA THR A 384 4.16 1.54 46.42
C THR A 384 5.47 2.06 45.85
N PHE A 385 5.47 3.32 45.42
CA PHE A 385 6.65 3.93 44.84
C PHE A 385 6.65 5.45 45.08
N THR A 386 7.84 6.06 45.00
CA THR A 386 8.04 7.47 45.25
C THR A 386 8.78 8.10 44.10
N TYR A 387 8.30 9.27 43.66
CA TYR A 387 9.06 10.18 42.83
C TYR A 387 9.56 11.35 43.66
N SER A 388 10.80 11.76 43.47
CA SER A 388 11.42 12.91 44.17
C SER A 388 12.10 13.83 43.16
N GLY A 389 12.07 15.12 43.44
CA GLY A 389 12.70 16.11 42.58
C GLY A 389 12.86 17.46 43.28
N ASP A 390 13.60 18.35 42.64
CA ASP A 390 13.78 19.77 43.07
C ASP A 390 13.81 20.66 41.79
N SER A 391 12.77 20.54 40.96
CA SER A 391 12.65 21.32 39.72
C SER A 391 11.21 21.77 39.51
N ALA A 392 11.06 22.99 38.99
CA ALA A 392 9.80 23.52 38.49
C ALA A 392 9.54 23.15 37.03
N ASP A 393 10.48 22.43 36.36
CA ASP A 393 10.29 21.96 35.03
C ASP A 393 9.41 20.72 35.01
N GLN A 394 8.65 20.54 33.95
CA GLN A 394 7.79 19.36 33.76
C GLN A 394 8.59 18.07 33.92
N LYS A 395 8.00 17.08 34.58
CA LYS A 395 8.58 15.76 34.79
C LYS A 395 7.62 14.70 34.30
N TYR A 396 8.17 13.71 33.61
CA TYR A 396 7.44 12.61 32.99
C TYR A 396 8.06 11.28 33.35
N PHE A 397 7.23 10.31 33.76
CA PHE A 397 7.69 9.00 34.18
C PHE A 397 6.80 7.92 33.54
N THR A 398 7.41 6.89 32.94
CA THR A 398 6.73 5.66 32.60
C THR A 398 7.06 4.58 33.60
N ARG A 399 6.02 3.94 34.13
CA ARG A 399 6.16 2.76 34.98
C ARG A 399 5.66 1.53 34.25
N LYS A 400 6.41 0.43 34.38
CA LYS A 400 6.17 -0.85 33.71
C LYS A 400 5.97 -1.93 34.77
N VAL A 401 4.80 -2.53 34.79
CA VAL A 401 4.43 -3.58 35.71
C VAL A 401 4.20 -4.89 34.98
N THR A 402 4.74 -5.98 35.49
CA THR A 402 4.47 -7.33 35.01
C THR A 402 3.67 -8.07 36.08
N PRO A 403 2.32 -8.19 35.92
CA PRO A 403 1.48 -8.86 36.91
C PRO A 403 1.88 -10.33 37.06
N ALA A 404 1.99 -10.82 38.31
CA ALA A 404 2.35 -12.21 38.58
C ALA A 404 1.26 -13.21 38.13
N TYR A 405 0.01 -12.76 37.99
CA TYR A 405 -1.08 -13.59 37.44
C TYR A 405 -0.88 -13.96 35.98
N GLY A 406 -0.09 -13.18 35.23
CA GLY A 406 0.29 -13.45 33.84
C GLY A 406 -0.65 -12.80 32.82
N TYR A 407 -0.89 -13.47 31.68
CA TYR A 407 -1.67 -12.91 30.58
C TYR A 407 -3.18 -12.95 30.91
N ALA A 408 -3.76 -11.77 31.13
CA ALA A 408 -5.19 -11.60 31.45
C ALA A 408 -5.69 -10.19 31.14
N ARG A 409 -7.00 -9.98 31.24
CA ARG A 409 -7.62 -8.67 31.30
C ARG A 409 -7.50 -8.12 32.71
N TYR A 410 -7.09 -6.88 32.88
CA TYR A 410 -6.86 -6.25 34.19
C TYR A 410 -7.78 -5.05 34.41
N ARG A 411 -8.03 -4.76 35.70
CA ARG A 411 -8.39 -3.42 36.18
C ARG A 411 -7.19 -2.81 36.87
N PHE A 412 -7.09 -1.48 36.81
CA PHE A 412 -6.00 -0.68 37.38
C PHE A 412 -6.55 0.53 38.09
N GLN A 413 -5.99 0.84 39.22
CA GLN A 413 -6.22 2.10 39.95
C GLN A 413 -4.95 2.59 40.59
N ILE A 414 -4.90 3.90 40.86
CA ILE A 414 -3.77 4.56 41.50
C ILE A 414 -4.25 5.64 42.50
N GLN A 415 -3.55 5.76 43.59
CA GLN A 415 -3.78 6.82 44.58
C GLN A 415 -2.46 7.37 45.06
N ARG A 416 -2.45 8.62 45.51
CA ARG A 416 -1.34 9.23 46.24
C ARG A 416 -1.44 8.88 47.71
N THR A 417 -0.30 8.64 48.38
CA THR A 417 -0.27 8.20 49.80
C THR A 417 0.29 9.27 50.76
N ASN A 418 0.89 10.33 50.24
CA ASN A 418 1.32 11.47 51.02
C ASN A 418 0.54 12.76 50.65
N GLU A 419 0.74 13.84 51.42
CA GLU A 419 0.14 15.14 51.15
C GLU A 419 0.68 15.73 49.85
N SER A 420 -0.12 16.59 49.18
CA SER A 420 0.28 17.43 48.07
C SER A 420 0.54 18.87 48.52
N ASP A 421 1.41 19.60 47.82
CA ASP A 421 1.58 21.03 47.95
C ASP A 421 0.41 21.77 47.28
N ALA A 422 -0.71 21.86 48.02
CA ALA A 422 -1.93 22.46 47.52
C ALA A 422 -1.80 23.98 47.23
N GLU A 423 -0.83 24.67 47.85
CA GLU A 423 -0.67 26.11 47.62
C GLU A 423 0.05 26.44 46.32
N ASN A 424 1.11 25.68 46.00
CA ASN A 424 1.96 25.97 44.81
C ASN A 424 1.77 25.01 43.66
N TYR A 425 1.13 23.87 43.90
CA TYR A 425 0.91 22.80 42.92
C TYR A 425 2.20 22.28 42.24
N LEU A 426 3.36 22.41 42.90
CA LEU A 426 4.66 22.00 42.36
C LEU A 426 4.92 20.50 42.46
N ASP A 427 3.97 19.76 42.92
CA ASP A 427 3.99 18.29 43.01
C ASP A 427 2.68 17.66 42.54
N GLN A 428 1.87 18.44 41.81
CA GLN A 428 0.61 17.96 41.26
C GLN A 428 0.87 16.85 40.21
N ALA A 429 0.49 15.64 40.56
CA ALA A 429 0.64 14.47 39.72
C ALA A 429 -0.60 14.23 38.86
N THR A 430 -0.38 13.74 37.67
CA THR A 430 -1.46 13.38 36.72
C THR A 430 -1.20 12.01 36.16
N LEU A 431 -2.20 11.12 36.13
CA LEU A 431 -2.17 9.91 35.32
C LEU A 431 -2.48 10.32 33.88
N GLU A 432 -1.44 10.44 33.07
CA GLU A 432 -1.56 10.87 31.66
C GLU A 432 -2.11 9.78 30.78
N SER A 433 -1.61 8.56 30.94
CA SER A 433 -1.98 7.43 30.09
C SER A 433 -1.78 6.10 30.81
N LEU A 434 -2.56 5.11 30.36
CA LEU A 434 -2.54 3.74 30.85
C LEU A 434 -2.62 2.79 29.65
N PHE A 435 -1.74 1.80 29.58
CA PHE A 435 -1.61 0.90 28.43
C PHE A 435 -1.68 -0.56 28.83
N SER A 436 -2.44 -1.34 28.07
CA SER A 436 -2.26 -2.80 27.97
C SER A 436 -1.09 -3.11 27.06
N VAL A 437 -0.16 -3.94 27.51
CA VAL A 437 1.02 -4.28 26.72
C VAL A 437 1.11 -5.78 26.51
N ARG A 438 1.31 -6.17 25.24
CA ARG A 438 1.61 -7.53 24.81
C ARG A 438 3.03 -7.58 24.26
N ILE A 439 3.76 -8.62 24.58
CA ILE A 439 5.14 -8.83 24.17
C ILE A 439 5.20 -10.05 23.25
N LYS A 440 5.56 -9.85 22.01
CA LYS A 440 5.78 -10.92 21.03
C LYS A 440 7.28 -11.05 20.78
N ASN A 441 7.80 -12.24 21.00
CA ASN A 441 9.22 -12.52 20.80
C ASN A 441 9.46 -13.24 19.47
N ASN A 442 10.59 -12.95 18.83
CA ASN A 442 11.05 -13.56 17.58
C ASN A 442 9.99 -13.50 16.46
N VAL A 443 9.46 -12.32 16.22
CA VAL A 443 8.41 -12.09 15.22
C VAL A 443 9.02 -12.00 13.83
N LEU A 444 8.82 -13.06 13.04
CA LEU A 444 9.12 -13.05 11.61
C LEU A 444 7.83 -12.80 10.84
N TYR A 445 7.77 -11.65 10.18
CA TYR A 445 6.67 -11.36 9.26
C TYR A 445 6.90 -12.11 7.95
N GLN A 446 5.96 -13.00 7.59
CA GLN A 446 6.05 -13.81 6.38
C GLN A 446 4.67 -14.06 5.77
N ILE A 447 4.62 -14.18 4.44
CA ILE A 447 3.43 -14.59 3.70
C ILE A 447 3.80 -15.78 2.81
N ASN A 448 3.01 -16.85 2.90
CA ASN A 448 3.22 -18.08 2.14
C ASN A 448 4.66 -18.61 2.25
N GLY A 449 5.27 -18.50 3.43
CA GLY A 449 6.63 -18.96 3.67
C GLY A 449 7.74 -18.02 3.14
N ILE A 450 7.39 -16.92 2.50
CA ILE A 450 8.34 -15.91 2.09
C ILE A 450 8.38 -14.83 3.17
N GLY A 451 9.53 -14.70 3.83
CA GLY A 451 9.75 -13.63 4.80
C GLY A 451 9.85 -12.27 4.13
N GLY A 452 9.98 -11.22 4.92
CA GLY A 452 10.08 -9.88 4.40
C GLY A 452 11.08 -9.01 5.16
N THR A 453 11.24 -7.80 4.68
CA THR A 453 12.10 -6.79 5.29
C THR A 453 11.26 -5.83 6.11
N ALA A 454 11.62 -5.71 7.39
CA ALA A 454 11.00 -4.78 8.34
C ALA A 454 12.04 -3.80 8.90
N ILE A 455 11.56 -2.68 9.42
CA ILE A 455 12.41 -1.70 10.10
C ILE A 455 11.74 -1.25 11.40
N VAL A 456 12.55 -1.13 12.44
CA VAL A 456 12.14 -0.57 13.74
C VAL A 456 12.83 0.78 13.87
N VAL A 457 12.05 1.80 14.19
CA VAL A 457 12.55 3.17 14.38
C VAL A 457 12.21 3.62 15.79
N GLU A 458 13.25 4.07 16.52
CA GLU A 458 13.14 4.69 17.83
C GLU A 458 13.52 6.16 17.70
N SER A 459 12.68 7.04 18.23
CA SER A 459 12.91 8.49 18.13
C SER A 459 12.25 9.23 19.30
N THR A 460 12.72 10.44 19.59
CA THR A 460 11.98 11.31 20.52
C THR A 460 10.77 11.95 19.82
N ALA A 461 9.71 12.15 20.58
CA ALA A 461 8.48 12.74 20.03
C ALA A 461 8.66 14.19 19.57
N THR A 462 9.58 14.92 20.19
CA THR A 462 9.92 16.30 19.81
C THR A 462 10.57 16.38 18.45
N ASP A 463 11.36 15.37 18.09
CA ASP A 463 12.11 15.33 16.84
C ASP A 463 11.23 14.88 15.66
N THR A 464 10.24 14.01 15.94
CA THR A 464 9.40 13.39 14.90
C THR A 464 7.94 13.84 14.92
N SER A 465 7.56 14.77 15.81
CA SER A 465 6.20 15.29 15.82
C SER A 465 5.96 16.24 14.64
N THR A 466 5.03 15.87 13.76
CA THR A 466 4.56 16.77 12.71
C THR A 466 3.33 17.55 13.22
N SER A 467 3.26 18.81 12.86
CA SER A 467 2.08 19.66 13.09
C SER A 467 0.80 19.11 12.43
N SER A 468 0.93 18.18 11.50
CA SER A 468 -0.17 17.54 10.77
C SER A 468 -0.64 16.20 11.36
N GLY A 469 0.05 15.67 12.37
CA GLY A 469 -0.26 14.35 12.95
C GLY A 469 -0.06 13.17 12.02
N GLN A 470 0.53 13.38 10.85
CA GLN A 470 0.79 12.33 9.85
C GLN A 470 2.24 11.85 9.93
N LEU A 471 2.42 10.56 10.09
CA LEU A 471 3.73 9.94 10.05
C LEU A 471 4.24 9.88 8.60
N LYS A 472 5.48 10.33 8.36
CA LYS A 472 6.12 10.40 7.03
C LYS A 472 7.48 9.72 6.99
N PHE A 473 7.59 8.60 7.69
CA PHE A 473 8.80 7.80 7.64
C PHE A 473 8.99 7.18 6.26
N ASN A 474 10.16 7.27 5.69
CA ASN A 474 10.45 6.69 4.38
C ASN A 474 11.92 6.24 4.29
N CYS A 475 12.20 5.36 3.32
CA CYS A 475 13.55 4.85 3.06
C CYS A 475 13.69 4.42 1.60
N ILE A 476 14.92 4.32 1.13
CA ILE A 476 15.23 3.65 -0.13
C ILE A 476 15.33 2.15 0.15
N ALA A 477 14.52 1.36 -0.57
CA ALA A 477 14.55 -0.09 -0.54
C ALA A 477 14.98 -0.64 -1.91
N GLU A 478 15.99 -1.50 -1.93
CA GLU A 478 16.48 -2.21 -3.11
C GLU A 478 16.21 -3.71 -2.94
N ARG A 479 15.25 -4.23 -3.71
CA ARG A 479 14.85 -5.64 -3.63
C ARG A 479 15.98 -6.57 -4.06
N LYS A 480 16.19 -7.64 -3.29
CA LYS A 480 17.04 -8.76 -3.68
C LYS A 480 16.21 -9.84 -4.36
N VAL A 481 16.58 -10.18 -5.57
CA VAL A 481 15.88 -11.14 -6.44
C VAL A 481 16.85 -12.19 -6.98
N ILE A 482 16.33 -13.30 -7.52
CA ILE A 482 17.14 -14.21 -8.34
C ILE A 482 17.58 -13.43 -9.59
N THR A 483 18.75 -13.76 -10.12
CA THR A 483 19.27 -13.10 -11.33
C THR A 483 19.44 -14.09 -12.46
N VAL A 484 19.33 -13.60 -13.70
CA VAL A 484 19.53 -14.42 -14.90
C VAL A 484 20.90 -14.10 -15.50
N ASN A 485 21.74 -15.14 -15.63
CA ASN A 485 23.06 -15.03 -16.24
C ASN A 485 22.96 -14.83 -17.75
N ALA A 486 24.05 -14.39 -18.39
CA ALA A 486 24.10 -14.15 -19.83
C ALA A 486 23.78 -15.39 -20.69
N ASN A 487 23.93 -16.60 -20.15
CA ASN A 487 23.58 -17.85 -20.80
C ASN A 487 22.18 -18.37 -20.46
N GLY A 488 21.30 -17.53 -19.89
CA GLY A 488 19.93 -17.89 -19.51
C GLY A 488 19.81 -18.77 -18.27
N THR A 489 20.91 -19.09 -17.58
CA THR A 489 20.85 -19.85 -16.32
C THR A 489 20.49 -18.96 -15.15
N ILE A 490 19.75 -19.53 -14.17
CA ILE A 490 19.33 -18.82 -12.98
C ILE A 490 20.41 -18.89 -11.91
N ASN A 491 20.75 -17.72 -11.35
CA ASN A 491 21.48 -17.63 -10.10
C ASN A 491 20.46 -17.48 -8.95
N ASN A 492 20.38 -18.51 -8.10
CA ASN A 492 19.44 -18.55 -6.98
C ASN A 492 19.89 -17.71 -5.77
N THR A 493 21.13 -17.19 -5.76
CA THR A 493 21.58 -16.27 -4.72
C THR A 493 20.87 -14.93 -4.91
N LEU A 494 20.07 -14.53 -3.92
CA LEU A 494 19.33 -13.28 -3.96
C LEU A 494 20.31 -12.10 -3.91
N THR A 495 20.28 -11.28 -4.96
CA THR A 495 21.08 -10.06 -5.08
C THR A 495 20.21 -8.89 -5.52
N LYS A 496 20.57 -7.68 -5.12
CA LYS A 496 19.85 -6.50 -5.58
C LYS A 496 19.98 -6.35 -7.10
N SER A 497 18.88 -6.17 -7.78
CA SER A 497 18.82 -5.96 -9.20
C SER A 497 17.66 -5.03 -9.59
N ARG A 498 17.95 -4.16 -10.57
CA ARG A 498 16.94 -3.28 -11.20
C ARG A 498 16.62 -3.74 -12.64
N ARG A 499 17.24 -4.84 -13.09
CA ARG A 499 17.06 -5.35 -14.47
C ARG A 499 15.65 -5.92 -14.64
N ILE A 500 15.00 -5.57 -15.75
CA ILE A 500 13.66 -6.09 -16.10
C ILE A 500 13.69 -7.61 -16.15
N CYS A 501 14.71 -8.21 -16.79
CA CYS A 501 14.81 -9.67 -16.94
C CYS A 501 14.85 -10.39 -15.59
N ASP A 502 15.54 -9.84 -14.59
CA ASP A 502 15.63 -10.44 -13.26
C ASP A 502 14.32 -10.28 -12.49
N SER A 503 13.67 -9.12 -12.61
CA SER A 503 12.36 -8.87 -12.00
C SER A 503 11.29 -9.80 -12.55
N VAL A 504 11.22 -9.96 -13.88
CA VAL A 504 10.28 -10.85 -14.57
C VAL A 504 10.56 -12.31 -14.21
N ALA A 505 11.82 -12.75 -14.26
CA ALA A 505 12.20 -14.12 -13.91
C ALA A 505 11.86 -14.44 -12.46
N HIS A 506 12.19 -13.55 -11.53
CA HIS A 506 11.88 -13.73 -10.10
C HIS A 506 10.36 -13.83 -9.90
N HIS A 507 9.61 -12.91 -10.48
CA HIS A 507 8.16 -12.88 -10.32
C HIS A 507 7.46 -14.11 -10.92
N MET A 508 7.89 -14.57 -12.10
CA MET A 508 7.31 -15.79 -12.72
C MET A 508 7.68 -17.05 -11.93
N ILE A 509 8.94 -17.19 -11.53
CA ILE A 509 9.46 -18.44 -10.95
C ILE A 509 9.12 -18.54 -9.47
N ILE A 510 9.38 -17.50 -8.69
CA ILE A 510 9.21 -17.51 -7.24
C ILE A 510 7.75 -17.26 -6.85
N ASP A 511 7.15 -16.20 -7.39
CA ASP A 511 5.79 -15.81 -7.01
C ASP A 511 4.73 -16.60 -7.77
N GLY A 512 4.95 -16.82 -9.08
CA GLY A 512 4.03 -17.53 -9.96
C GLY A 512 4.24 -19.04 -10.03
N SER A 513 5.32 -19.58 -9.41
CA SER A 513 5.68 -21.01 -9.48
C SER A 513 5.77 -21.56 -10.90
N VAL A 514 6.12 -20.71 -11.87
CA VAL A 514 6.31 -21.12 -13.26
C VAL A 514 7.64 -21.84 -13.40
N SER A 515 7.64 -23.04 -14.01
CA SER A 515 8.89 -23.77 -14.27
C SER A 515 9.81 -22.94 -15.18
N PRO A 516 11.11 -22.83 -14.87
CA PRO A 516 12.07 -22.14 -15.73
C PRO A 516 12.08 -22.62 -17.18
N SER A 517 11.80 -23.92 -17.41
CA SER A 517 11.71 -24.51 -18.76
C SER A 517 10.57 -23.94 -19.61
N LYS A 518 9.58 -23.32 -18.99
CA LYS A 518 8.46 -22.66 -19.67
C LYS A 518 8.70 -21.16 -19.92
N ILE A 519 9.89 -20.68 -19.67
CA ILE A 519 10.26 -19.26 -19.85
C ILE A 519 11.44 -19.21 -20.81
N ASP A 520 11.39 -18.35 -21.81
CA ASP A 520 12.54 -18.08 -22.67
C ASP A 520 13.53 -17.13 -22.02
N LEU A 521 14.30 -17.68 -21.06
CA LEU A 521 15.25 -16.90 -20.28
C LEU A 521 16.42 -16.38 -21.14
N ASN A 522 16.81 -17.14 -22.18
CA ASN A 522 17.87 -16.70 -23.11
C ASN A 522 17.39 -15.47 -23.90
N GLY A 523 16.22 -15.56 -24.55
CA GLY A 523 15.65 -14.45 -25.28
C GLY A 523 15.43 -13.20 -24.39
N LEU A 524 14.97 -13.41 -23.15
CA LEU A 524 14.76 -12.31 -22.21
C LEU A 524 16.06 -11.61 -21.81
N VAL A 525 17.15 -12.35 -21.60
CA VAL A 525 18.49 -11.79 -21.30
C VAL A 525 19.10 -11.14 -22.52
N ASP A 526 18.94 -11.70 -23.70
CA ASP A 526 19.44 -11.11 -24.95
C ASP A 526 18.78 -9.75 -25.18
N ILE A 527 17.46 -9.65 -24.96
CA ILE A 527 16.75 -8.37 -24.98
C ILE A 527 17.31 -7.41 -23.94
N GLN A 528 17.49 -7.86 -22.69
CA GLN A 528 18.05 -7.00 -21.63
C GLN A 528 19.42 -6.46 -22.01
N ASN A 529 20.27 -7.28 -22.64
CA ASN A 529 21.63 -6.90 -23.06
C ASN A 529 21.63 -6.00 -24.30
N SER A 530 20.61 -6.07 -25.16
CA SER A 530 20.47 -5.18 -26.32
C SER A 530 20.08 -3.75 -25.93
N ILE A 531 19.53 -3.55 -24.72
CA ILE A 531 19.09 -2.24 -24.25
C ILE A 531 20.29 -1.35 -23.95
N THR A 532 20.39 -0.24 -24.68
CA THR A 532 21.49 0.75 -24.52
C THR A 532 20.90 2.15 -24.41
N PRO A 533 21.27 2.94 -23.37
CA PRO A 533 22.07 2.56 -22.21
C PRO A 533 21.37 1.54 -21.29
N ALA A 534 22.15 0.81 -20.50
CA ALA A 534 21.63 -0.27 -19.65
C ALA A 534 20.55 0.20 -18.66
N SER A 535 20.58 1.46 -18.24
CA SER A 535 19.58 2.09 -17.37
C SER A 535 18.17 2.14 -17.97
N PHE A 536 18.03 2.03 -19.30
CA PHE A 536 16.71 1.93 -19.94
C PHE A 536 16.05 0.55 -19.79
N GLY A 537 16.81 -0.42 -19.29
CA GLY A 537 16.32 -1.75 -18.91
C GLY A 537 16.10 -1.90 -17.41
N TYR A 538 15.96 -0.80 -16.65
CA TYR A 538 15.64 -0.83 -15.23
C TYR A 538 14.13 -0.76 -14.99
N PHE A 539 13.72 -1.40 -13.90
CA PHE A 539 12.34 -1.42 -13.43
C PHE A 539 12.33 -1.19 -11.92
N ASP A 540 11.63 -0.14 -11.49
CA ASP A 540 11.56 0.29 -10.09
C ASP A 540 10.10 0.57 -9.71
N TYR A 541 9.44 -0.40 -9.08
CA TYR A 541 8.01 -0.30 -8.79
C TYR A 541 7.61 -1.09 -7.54
N THR A 542 6.52 -0.67 -6.91
CA THR A 542 5.90 -1.39 -5.80
C THR A 542 4.53 -1.93 -6.21
N PHE A 543 4.37 -3.24 -6.17
CA PHE A 543 3.07 -3.87 -6.30
C PHE A 543 2.46 -4.06 -4.92
N ASP A 544 1.41 -3.36 -4.62
CA ASP A 544 0.70 -3.37 -3.34
C ASP A 544 -0.82 -3.45 -3.49
N ASP A 545 -1.31 -3.80 -4.68
CA ASP A 545 -2.69 -4.13 -4.98
C ASP A 545 -2.85 -5.65 -5.13
N ALA A 546 -3.76 -6.22 -4.35
CA ALA A 546 -4.09 -7.66 -4.40
C ALA A 546 -4.84 -8.06 -5.67
N ASN A 547 -5.51 -7.11 -6.32
CA ASN A 547 -6.37 -7.37 -7.47
C ASN A 547 -5.62 -7.42 -8.80
N VAL A 548 -4.31 -7.14 -8.82
CA VAL A 548 -3.50 -7.19 -10.04
C VAL A 548 -3.01 -8.61 -10.28
N PRO A 549 -3.50 -9.30 -11.34
CA PRO A 549 -3.07 -10.65 -11.69
C PRO A 549 -1.58 -10.73 -12.00
N LEU A 550 -0.99 -11.93 -11.87
CA LEU A 550 0.42 -12.18 -12.18
C LEU A 550 0.79 -11.72 -13.61
N GLY A 551 -0.07 -12.03 -14.60
CA GLY A 551 0.17 -11.64 -15.99
C GLY A 551 0.26 -10.14 -16.20
N ASP A 552 -0.58 -9.40 -15.52
CA ASP A 552 -0.61 -7.94 -15.62
C ASP A 552 0.62 -7.29 -14.96
N ARG A 553 1.10 -7.87 -13.85
CA ARG A 553 2.37 -7.45 -13.24
C ARG A 553 3.55 -7.67 -14.18
N ILE A 554 3.61 -8.84 -14.84
CA ILE A 554 4.64 -9.14 -15.85
C ILE A 554 4.55 -8.14 -17.01
N THR A 555 3.34 -7.85 -17.48
CA THR A 555 3.12 -6.87 -18.56
C THR A 555 3.62 -5.48 -18.14
N THR A 556 3.31 -5.03 -16.90
CA THR A 556 3.81 -3.76 -16.37
C THR A 556 5.34 -3.72 -16.30
N MET A 557 5.99 -4.80 -15.85
CA MET A 557 7.46 -4.90 -15.83
C MET A 557 8.05 -4.82 -17.24
N CYS A 558 7.43 -5.50 -18.20
CA CYS A 558 7.89 -5.56 -19.58
C CYS A 558 7.67 -4.26 -20.35
N ASP A 559 6.56 -3.53 -20.09
CA ASP A 559 6.21 -2.30 -20.81
C ASP A 559 7.29 -1.21 -20.69
N VAL A 560 7.91 -1.09 -19.51
CA VAL A 560 8.99 -0.11 -19.28
C VAL A 560 10.15 -0.31 -20.26
N GLY A 561 10.49 -1.58 -20.59
CA GLY A 561 11.51 -1.95 -21.58
C GLY A 561 10.99 -2.07 -22.99
N ARG A 562 9.70 -1.78 -23.25
CA ARG A 562 9.03 -2.00 -24.55
C ARG A 562 9.05 -3.48 -24.95
N ILE A 563 8.91 -4.38 -23.98
CA ILE A 563 8.96 -5.82 -24.16
C ILE A 563 7.53 -6.37 -24.23
N LEU A 564 7.23 -7.09 -25.29
CA LEU A 564 5.98 -7.80 -25.48
C LEU A 564 6.12 -9.23 -24.98
N VAL A 565 5.13 -9.70 -24.21
CA VAL A 565 5.10 -11.08 -23.73
C VAL A 565 4.16 -11.89 -24.62
N ASN A 566 4.68 -12.92 -25.22
CA ASN A 566 3.94 -13.85 -26.08
C ASN A 566 3.95 -15.26 -25.48
N ARG A 567 3.09 -16.13 -25.99
CA ARG A 567 3.04 -17.53 -25.57
C ARG A 567 3.17 -18.45 -26.77
N GLU A 568 4.25 -19.23 -26.78
CA GLU A 568 4.48 -20.27 -27.76
C GLU A 568 4.16 -21.64 -27.16
N GLY A 569 3.00 -22.19 -27.46
CA GLY A 569 2.53 -23.43 -26.85
C GLY A 569 2.46 -23.27 -25.31
N SER A 570 3.40 -23.92 -24.61
CA SER A 570 3.51 -23.82 -23.15
C SER A 570 4.61 -22.86 -22.65
N LYS A 571 5.39 -22.26 -23.57
CA LYS A 571 6.56 -21.42 -23.26
C LYS A 571 6.21 -19.94 -23.42
N TYR A 572 6.68 -19.13 -22.50
CA TYR A 572 6.62 -17.67 -22.59
C TYR A 572 7.83 -17.17 -23.37
N VAL A 573 7.60 -16.40 -24.42
CA VAL A 573 8.62 -15.78 -25.28
C VAL A 573 8.46 -14.27 -25.24
N PHE A 574 9.57 -13.56 -25.47
CA PHE A 574 9.63 -12.11 -25.32
C PHE A 574 10.13 -11.48 -26.61
N VAL A 575 9.49 -10.40 -27.03
CA VAL A 575 9.87 -9.65 -28.22
C VAL A 575 9.94 -8.17 -27.83
N ARG A 576 11.03 -7.49 -28.19
CA ARG A 576 11.18 -6.07 -27.92
C ARG A 576 10.75 -5.22 -29.11
N ASP A 577 10.02 -4.14 -28.84
CA ASP A 577 9.74 -3.10 -29.84
C ASP A 577 11.00 -2.25 -30.04
N GLU A 578 11.79 -2.67 -31.03
CA GLU A 578 13.05 -2.05 -31.42
C GLU A 578 13.28 -2.14 -32.92
N GLN A 579 14.31 -1.45 -33.41
CA GLN A 579 14.67 -1.53 -34.81
C GLN A 579 15.12 -2.95 -35.18
N GLN A 580 14.41 -3.57 -36.10
CA GLN A 580 14.71 -4.90 -36.58
C GLN A 580 15.39 -4.84 -37.96
N SER A 581 16.43 -5.65 -38.15
CA SER A 581 17.25 -5.62 -39.37
C SER A 581 16.54 -6.17 -40.59
N ALA A 582 15.69 -7.18 -40.41
CA ALA A 582 14.98 -7.84 -41.50
C ALA A 582 13.59 -8.33 -41.06
N PRO A 583 12.64 -8.44 -41.97
CA PRO A 583 11.34 -9.07 -41.67
C PRO A 583 11.48 -10.59 -41.55
N VAL A 584 10.71 -11.17 -40.61
CA VAL A 584 10.73 -12.62 -40.36
C VAL A 584 9.80 -13.40 -41.28
N ALA A 585 8.82 -12.76 -41.92
CA ALA A 585 7.87 -13.39 -42.80
C ALA A 585 7.42 -12.43 -43.92
N VAL A 586 6.90 -13.03 -45.01
CA VAL A 586 6.29 -12.30 -46.12
C VAL A 586 4.86 -12.77 -46.28
N PHE A 587 3.93 -11.85 -46.22
CA PHE A 587 2.52 -12.09 -46.49
C PHE A 587 2.16 -11.50 -47.85
N ASP A 588 1.81 -12.37 -48.80
CA ASP A 588 1.39 -12.02 -50.14
C ASP A 588 0.12 -12.82 -50.52
N ARG A 589 -0.36 -12.67 -51.75
CA ARG A 589 -1.55 -13.37 -52.24
C ARG A 589 -1.50 -14.90 -52.12
N ARG A 590 -0.34 -15.50 -51.87
CA ARG A 590 -0.17 -16.96 -51.72
C ARG A 590 -0.15 -17.39 -50.26
N THR A 591 0.14 -16.50 -49.37
CA THR A 591 0.24 -16.72 -47.95
C THR A 591 -0.91 -16.10 -47.16
N THR A 592 -1.79 -15.39 -47.86
CA THR A 592 -3.05 -14.88 -47.34
C THR A 592 -4.23 -15.62 -47.99
N SER A 593 -5.39 -15.59 -47.33
CA SER A 593 -6.55 -16.36 -47.79
C SER A 593 -7.16 -15.87 -49.13
N GLY A 594 -6.70 -14.69 -49.59
CA GLY A 594 -7.27 -14.00 -50.75
C GLY A 594 -8.70 -13.52 -50.56
N ALA A 595 -9.21 -13.64 -49.33
CA ALA A 595 -10.47 -13.07 -48.90
C ALA A 595 -10.33 -11.55 -48.71
N GLU A 596 -11.36 -10.92 -48.17
CA GLU A 596 -11.33 -9.49 -47.92
C GLU A 596 -10.22 -9.12 -46.94
N TYR A 597 -9.30 -8.25 -47.33
CA TYR A 597 -8.39 -7.54 -46.47
C TYR A 597 -8.85 -6.08 -46.34
N ASN A 598 -8.42 -5.42 -45.28
CA ASN A 598 -8.70 -4.00 -45.09
C ASN A 598 -7.37 -3.27 -44.89
N LEU A 599 -7.04 -2.37 -45.80
CA LEU A 599 -5.92 -1.46 -45.73
C LEU A 599 -6.48 -0.06 -45.36
N THR A 600 -6.14 0.43 -44.20
CA THR A 600 -6.50 1.77 -43.76
C THR A 600 -5.26 2.66 -43.82
N ILE A 601 -5.33 3.71 -44.61
CA ILE A 601 -4.27 4.73 -44.68
C ILE A 601 -4.78 5.99 -44.03
N SER A 602 -4.11 6.44 -42.96
CA SER A 602 -4.42 7.69 -42.30
C SER A 602 -3.58 8.83 -42.90
N PRO A 603 -4.17 9.75 -43.69
CA PRO A 603 -3.45 10.86 -44.30
C PRO A 603 -2.97 11.92 -43.27
N THR A 604 -3.60 11.92 -42.10
CA THR A 604 -3.23 12.81 -41.00
C THR A 604 -2.99 11.98 -39.77
N ASN A 605 -2.44 12.59 -38.72
CA ASN A 605 -2.34 12.00 -37.41
C ASN A 605 -3.73 11.44 -36.98
N THR A 606 -3.82 10.13 -36.84
CA THR A 606 -5.08 9.36 -36.76
C THR A 606 -5.98 9.79 -35.61
N ASP A 607 -5.40 10.25 -34.48
CA ASP A 607 -6.16 10.61 -33.30
C ASP A 607 -6.20 12.13 -33.06
N GLY A 608 -5.72 12.94 -34.01
CA GLY A 608 -5.54 14.38 -33.79
C GLY A 608 -4.54 14.72 -32.69
N LYS A 609 -3.68 13.76 -32.33
CA LYS A 609 -2.66 13.95 -31.30
C LYS A 609 -1.49 14.74 -31.84
N ASP A 610 -1.09 15.81 -31.18
CA ASP A 610 -0.04 16.74 -31.61
C ASP A 610 1.20 16.71 -30.68
N CYS A 611 1.10 16.04 -29.56
CA CYS A 611 2.22 15.80 -28.66
C CYS A 611 2.03 14.51 -27.86
N VAL A 612 3.09 14.10 -27.20
CA VAL A 612 3.12 12.99 -26.25
C VAL A 612 3.51 13.52 -24.87
N GLN A 613 2.75 13.13 -23.85
CA GLN A 613 3.07 13.39 -22.46
C GLN A 613 3.36 12.07 -21.76
N VAL A 614 4.59 11.87 -21.28
CA VAL A 614 4.99 10.71 -20.50
C VAL A 614 5.04 11.08 -19.02
N GLU A 615 4.31 10.33 -18.20
CA GLU A 615 4.36 10.40 -16.74
C GLU A 615 5.34 9.35 -16.23
N TRP A 616 6.25 9.73 -15.34
CA TRP A 616 7.21 8.87 -14.67
C TRP A 616 7.42 9.32 -13.22
N VAL A 617 8.08 8.50 -12.37
CA VAL A 617 8.28 8.77 -10.94
C VAL A 617 9.75 9.00 -10.65
N ASP A 618 10.09 10.13 -10.03
CA ASP A 618 11.45 10.41 -9.57
C ASP A 618 11.63 9.90 -8.13
N VAL A 619 12.35 8.80 -7.99
CA VAL A 619 12.61 8.13 -6.69
C VAL A 619 13.51 9.00 -5.79
N ASP A 620 14.40 9.77 -6.35
CA ASP A 620 15.33 10.63 -5.62
C ASP A 620 14.65 11.94 -5.16
N ASP A 621 13.57 12.34 -5.84
CA ASP A 621 12.72 13.48 -5.45
C ASP A 621 11.41 13.00 -4.78
N THR A 622 11.55 12.20 -3.72
CA THR A 622 10.45 11.71 -2.86
C THR A 622 9.24 11.11 -3.60
N ASN A 623 9.51 10.31 -4.65
CA ASN A 623 8.49 9.73 -5.53
C ASN A 623 7.59 10.75 -6.22
N THR A 624 8.12 11.92 -6.54
CA THR A 624 7.36 12.95 -7.25
C THR A 624 7.07 12.50 -8.67
N LYS A 625 5.80 12.58 -9.08
CA LYS A 625 5.39 12.36 -10.47
C LYS A 625 5.88 13.51 -11.33
N LYS A 626 6.61 13.18 -12.37
CA LYS A 626 7.14 14.15 -13.36
C LYS A 626 6.60 13.85 -14.74
N TYR A 627 6.55 14.87 -15.56
CA TYR A 627 5.97 14.80 -16.89
C TYR A 627 6.98 15.29 -17.93
N ILE A 628 7.14 14.50 -18.99
CA ILE A 628 7.91 14.88 -20.18
C ILE A 628 6.94 15.11 -21.32
N ASN A 629 7.04 16.26 -21.99
CA ASN A 629 6.19 16.58 -23.12
C ASN A 629 7.08 16.71 -24.37
N VAL A 630 6.72 15.96 -25.42
CA VAL A 630 7.39 15.96 -26.72
C VAL A 630 6.38 16.23 -27.81
N SER A 631 6.67 17.23 -28.65
CA SER A 631 5.88 17.58 -29.81
C SER A 631 6.73 17.43 -31.09
N TRP A 632 6.11 17.57 -32.27
CA TRP A 632 6.79 17.45 -33.54
C TRP A 632 7.18 18.82 -34.13
N ASP A 633 8.41 18.96 -34.55
CA ASP A 633 8.86 20.12 -35.34
C ASP A 633 8.77 19.80 -36.83
N SER A 634 7.74 20.34 -37.49
CA SER A 634 7.50 20.11 -38.93
C SER A 634 8.55 20.77 -39.82
N THR A 635 9.26 21.80 -39.34
CA THR A 635 10.29 22.47 -40.11
C THR A 635 11.60 21.68 -40.14
N LEU A 636 11.96 21.13 -38.97
CA LEU A 636 13.19 20.32 -38.84
C LEU A 636 12.90 18.81 -39.02
N ASN A 637 11.64 18.42 -39.16
CA ASN A 637 11.17 17.04 -39.28
C ASN A 637 11.71 16.11 -38.18
N LYS A 638 11.63 16.57 -36.92
CA LYS A 638 12.12 15.84 -35.75
C LYS A 638 11.32 16.15 -34.48
N PRO A 639 11.36 15.27 -33.47
CA PRO A 639 10.80 15.58 -32.16
C PRO A 639 11.50 16.78 -31.51
N LYS A 640 10.75 17.51 -30.67
CA LYS A 640 11.25 18.58 -29.81
C LYS A 640 10.54 18.58 -28.46
N HIS A 641 11.19 19.09 -27.44
CA HIS A 641 10.52 19.36 -26.17
C HIS A 641 9.44 20.42 -26.39
N GLY A 642 8.24 20.15 -25.93
CA GLY A 642 7.11 21.08 -26.04
C GLY A 642 5.76 20.46 -25.79
N TYR A 643 4.81 21.33 -25.46
CA TYR A 643 3.42 20.95 -25.23
C TYR A 643 2.63 21.05 -26.53
N GLY A 644 1.56 20.28 -26.63
CA GLY A 644 0.54 20.39 -27.67
C GLY A 644 -0.84 20.66 -27.06
N ILE A 645 -1.84 20.75 -27.90
CA ILE A 645 -3.24 20.98 -27.50
C ILE A 645 -3.90 19.65 -27.13
N ASN A 646 -3.57 18.58 -27.85
CA ASN A 646 -4.16 17.25 -27.66
C ASN A 646 -3.06 16.18 -27.45
N ALA A 647 -2.62 16.07 -26.20
CA ALA A 647 -1.56 15.12 -25.85
C ALA A 647 -2.02 13.66 -25.85
N ARG A 648 -1.17 12.78 -26.40
CA ARG A 648 -1.23 11.34 -26.07
C ARG A 648 -0.54 11.14 -24.73
N LYS A 649 -1.30 10.72 -23.72
CA LYS A 649 -0.76 10.46 -22.39
C LYS A 649 -0.25 9.02 -22.28
N VAL A 650 0.93 8.85 -21.73
CA VAL A 650 1.56 7.56 -21.46
C VAL A 650 2.03 7.57 -20.00
N THR A 651 1.50 6.67 -19.20
CA THR A 651 1.96 6.46 -17.81
C THR A 651 2.96 5.31 -17.81
N LEU A 652 4.20 5.59 -17.45
CA LEU A 652 5.28 4.62 -17.47
C LEU A 652 5.56 4.11 -16.06
N ASN A 653 4.72 3.17 -15.61
CA ASN A 653 4.81 2.56 -14.28
C ASN A 653 6.13 1.77 -14.13
N GLY A 654 6.95 2.15 -13.16
CA GLY A 654 8.24 1.51 -12.91
C GLY A 654 9.42 2.14 -13.61
N CYS A 655 9.23 3.24 -14.32
CA CYS A 655 10.31 4.08 -14.80
C CYS A 655 10.69 5.12 -13.73
N SER A 656 11.95 5.11 -13.33
CA SER A 656 12.53 6.09 -12.39
C SER A 656 13.64 6.92 -13.02
N ASN A 657 13.81 6.86 -14.33
CA ASN A 657 14.89 7.49 -15.08
C ASN A 657 14.33 8.46 -16.12
N TYR A 658 14.74 9.73 -16.02
CA TYR A 658 14.36 10.79 -16.97
C TYR A 658 14.67 10.43 -18.43
N GLU A 659 15.89 9.94 -18.70
CA GLU A 659 16.33 9.59 -20.05
C GLU A 659 15.51 8.44 -20.67
N GLN A 660 15.13 7.46 -19.84
CA GLN A 660 14.26 6.35 -20.27
C GLN A 660 12.86 6.86 -20.61
N ALA A 661 12.31 7.76 -19.79
CA ALA A 661 11.01 8.38 -20.04
C ALA A 661 11.04 9.28 -21.29
N LEU A 662 12.15 9.99 -21.53
CA LEU A 662 12.35 10.81 -22.72
C LEU A 662 12.45 9.95 -23.99
N ASP A 663 13.20 8.85 -23.95
CA ASP A 663 13.27 7.86 -25.04
C ASP A 663 11.87 7.34 -25.43
N ARG A 664 11.05 7.01 -24.42
CA ARG A 664 9.68 6.59 -24.65
C ARG A 664 8.82 7.70 -25.27
N ALA A 665 8.93 8.93 -24.80
CA ALA A 665 8.18 10.06 -25.34
C ALA A 665 8.54 10.35 -26.81
N GLU A 666 9.83 10.30 -27.13
CA GLU A 666 10.32 10.48 -28.50
C GLU A 666 9.84 9.36 -29.42
N LEU A 667 9.93 8.09 -28.98
CA LEU A 667 9.44 6.93 -29.73
C LEU A 667 7.94 7.06 -30.04
N GLU A 668 7.12 7.36 -29.04
CA GLU A 668 5.68 7.48 -29.23
C GLU A 668 5.31 8.67 -30.13
N MET A 669 6.06 9.78 -30.05
CA MET A 669 5.86 10.89 -30.99
C MET A 669 6.20 10.52 -32.45
N ARG A 670 7.29 9.77 -32.66
CA ARG A 670 7.65 9.26 -33.98
C ARG A 670 6.63 8.25 -34.52
N LYS A 671 6.08 7.38 -33.65
CA LYS A 671 4.97 6.50 -34.03
C LYS A 671 3.75 7.29 -34.54
N ILE A 672 3.37 8.37 -33.85
CA ILE A 672 2.27 9.24 -34.28
C ILE A 672 2.51 9.78 -35.69
N VAL A 673 3.75 10.09 -36.02
CA VAL A 673 4.10 10.72 -37.32
C VAL A 673 4.28 9.69 -38.44
N TYR A 674 4.90 8.54 -38.17
CA TYR A 674 5.33 7.59 -39.16
C TYR A 674 4.46 6.34 -39.31
N GLN A 675 3.70 5.94 -38.28
CA GLN A 675 2.78 4.81 -38.38
C GLN A 675 1.42 5.26 -38.88
N ARG A 676 1.21 5.19 -40.18
CA ARG A 676 -0.03 5.66 -40.83
C ARG A 676 -0.82 4.60 -41.57
N GLU A 677 -0.23 3.46 -41.80
CA GLU A 677 -0.85 2.36 -42.53
C GLU A 677 -1.15 1.21 -41.59
N TYR A 678 -2.36 0.71 -41.70
CA TYR A 678 -2.89 -0.39 -40.87
C TYR A 678 -3.51 -1.41 -41.78
N VAL A 679 -3.17 -2.69 -41.62
CA VAL A 679 -3.70 -3.80 -42.42
C VAL A 679 -4.34 -4.81 -41.50
N THR A 680 -5.54 -5.24 -41.82
CA THR A 680 -6.15 -6.46 -41.30
C THR A 680 -6.33 -7.46 -42.43
N ASP A 681 -5.81 -8.66 -42.24
CA ASP A 681 -5.84 -9.71 -43.28
C ASP A 681 -5.95 -11.08 -42.61
N THR A 682 -6.20 -12.11 -43.42
CA THR A 682 -6.22 -13.50 -42.98
C THR A 682 -5.03 -14.23 -43.60
N ALA A 683 -4.03 -14.55 -42.79
CA ALA A 683 -2.85 -15.29 -43.20
C ALA A 683 -3.05 -16.80 -43.09
N LEU A 684 -2.36 -17.54 -43.94
CA LEU A 684 -2.28 -18.99 -43.90
C LEU A 684 -1.23 -19.46 -42.86
N ASN A 685 -0.79 -20.71 -42.96
CA ASN A 685 0.13 -21.35 -42.01
C ASN A 685 1.46 -20.63 -41.84
N ASP A 686 1.87 -19.82 -42.79
CA ASP A 686 3.10 -18.99 -42.67
C ASP A 686 3.08 -18.06 -41.46
N ALA A 687 1.91 -17.68 -40.97
CA ALA A 687 1.77 -16.89 -39.76
C ALA A 687 2.03 -17.68 -38.48
N GLU A 688 2.08 -19.04 -38.53
CA GLU A 688 2.25 -19.85 -37.30
C GLU A 688 3.55 -19.50 -36.57
N TYR A 689 4.62 -19.27 -37.32
CA TYR A 689 5.95 -19.00 -36.76
C TYR A 689 6.29 -17.53 -36.62
N THR A 690 5.29 -16.65 -36.63
CA THR A 690 5.44 -15.23 -36.38
C THR A 690 4.87 -14.86 -35.01
N TRP A 691 5.45 -13.82 -34.40
CA TRP A 691 5.03 -13.38 -33.08
C TRP A 691 4.59 -11.92 -33.11
N ARG A 692 3.72 -11.57 -32.16
CA ARG A 692 3.39 -10.17 -31.93
C ARG A 692 4.68 -9.37 -31.65
N GLY A 693 4.90 -8.31 -32.41
CA GLY A 693 6.10 -7.49 -32.35
C GLY A 693 7.10 -7.77 -33.46
N ASP A 694 6.93 -8.86 -34.22
CA ASP A 694 7.81 -9.16 -35.35
C ASP A 694 7.59 -8.19 -36.51
N ARG A 695 8.69 -7.83 -37.17
CA ARG A 695 8.65 -7.14 -38.44
C ARG A 695 8.33 -8.15 -39.57
N VAL A 696 7.28 -7.86 -40.30
CA VAL A 696 6.81 -8.71 -41.41
C VAL A 696 6.64 -7.86 -42.68
N ARG A 697 6.65 -8.47 -43.84
CA ARG A 697 6.27 -7.82 -45.09
C ARG A 697 4.87 -8.22 -45.49
N TRP A 698 4.09 -7.22 -45.82
CA TRP A 698 2.77 -7.43 -46.39
C TRP A 698 2.68 -6.71 -47.75
N ILE A 699 2.16 -7.40 -48.76
CA ILE A 699 2.13 -6.93 -50.13
C ILE A 699 0.68 -6.86 -50.57
N ASP A 700 0.25 -5.66 -50.93
CA ASP A 700 -1.08 -5.48 -51.53
C ASP A 700 -1.12 -6.12 -52.92
N VAL A 701 -2.16 -6.88 -53.19
CA VAL A 701 -2.42 -7.49 -54.53
C VAL A 701 -2.58 -6.43 -55.63
N ALA A 702 -2.98 -5.22 -55.23
CA ALA A 702 -3.21 -4.10 -56.15
C ALA A 702 -1.94 -3.24 -56.39
N ASP A 703 -0.81 -3.51 -55.71
CA ASP A 703 0.41 -2.72 -55.85
C ASP A 703 1.01 -2.84 -57.28
N VAL A 704 1.10 -1.71 -57.96
CA VAL A 704 1.70 -1.60 -59.30
C VAL A 704 3.20 -1.35 -59.12
N GLY A 705 4.04 -2.16 -59.81
CA GLY A 705 5.50 -2.05 -59.75
C GLY A 705 6.17 -2.88 -58.66
N VAL A 706 5.40 -3.71 -57.97
CA VAL A 706 5.87 -4.77 -57.08
C VAL A 706 5.71 -6.13 -57.79
N SER A 707 6.78 -6.89 -57.84
CA SER A 707 6.70 -8.26 -58.33
C SER A 707 6.99 -9.24 -57.20
N SER A 708 6.11 -10.19 -56.98
CA SER A 708 6.26 -11.26 -55.97
C SER A 708 5.92 -12.61 -56.57
N GLY A 709 6.54 -13.64 -56.05
CA GLY A 709 6.30 -15.00 -56.54
C GLY A 709 7.29 -15.98 -55.95
N GLU A 710 7.40 -17.14 -56.58
CA GLU A 710 8.30 -18.22 -56.22
C GLU A 710 9.54 -18.26 -57.12
N VAL A 711 10.68 -18.60 -56.54
CA VAL A 711 11.90 -18.85 -57.35
C VAL A 711 11.84 -20.29 -57.83
N VAL A 712 11.73 -20.45 -59.12
CA VAL A 712 11.57 -21.77 -59.78
C VAL A 712 12.86 -22.32 -60.35
N GLY A 713 13.93 -21.52 -60.39
CA GLY A 713 15.26 -21.95 -60.89
C GLY A 713 16.34 -20.95 -60.46
N TYR A 714 17.60 -21.40 -60.46
CA TYR A 714 18.73 -20.57 -60.06
C TYR A 714 20.00 -20.96 -60.87
N ASP A 715 20.56 -19.95 -61.50
CA ASP A 715 21.88 -20.06 -62.12
C ASP A 715 22.92 -19.45 -61.16
N SER A 716 23.62 -20.30 -60.42
CA SER A 716 24.60 -19.90 -59.40
C SER A 716 25.86 -19.26 -59.99
N VAL A 717 26.16 -19.46 -61.26
CA VAL A 717 27.33 -18.89 -61.92
C VAL A 717 27.11 -17.41 -62.23
N ASN A 718 25.92 -17.10 -62.76
CA ASN A 718 25.57 -15.75 -63.17
C ASN A 718 24.72 -14.99 -62.14
N GLY A 719 24.31 -15.62 -61.03
CA GLY A 719 23.44 -15.03 -60.00
C GLY A 719 22.04 -14.72 -60.55
N ILE A 720 21.52 -15.55 -61.49
CA ILE A 720 20.21 -15.36 -62.14
C ILE A 720 19.17 -16.24 -61.45
N TYR A 721 18.09 -15.61 -60.98
CA TYR A 721 16.95 -16.26 -60.40
C TYR A 721 15.80 -16.30 -61.41
N TYR A 722 15.29 -17.46 -61.68
CA TYR A 722 14.11 -17.66 -62.55
C TYR A 722 12.87 -17.72 -61.63
N THR A 723 11.82 -17.01 -62.08
CA THR A 723 10.65 -16.75 -61.25
C THR A 723 9.37 -17.31 -61.86
N SER A 724 8.40 -17.63 -61.02
CA SER A 724 7.05 -18.07 -61.44
C SER A 724 6.27 -16.91 -62.09
N GLU A 725 6.49 -15.71 -61.67
CA GLU A 725 5.81 -14.48 -62.11
C GLU A 725 6.77 -13.54 -62.85
N GLU A 726 6.19 -12.61 -63.64
CA GLU A 726 6.98 -11.60 -64.35
C GLU A 726 7.58 -10.61 -63.35
N CYS A 727 8.82 -10.19 -63.61
CA CYS A 727 9.54 -9.19 -62.88
C CYS A 727 9.39 -7.83 -63.58
N ASP A 728 8.75 -6.88 -62.93
CA ASP A 728 8.51 -5.55 -63.47
C ASP A 728 9.73 -4.66 -63.28
N PHE A 729 10.47 -4.45 -64.34
CA PHE A 729 11.59 -3.50 -64.46
C PHE A 729 11.25 -2.39 -65.45
N SER A 730 9.98 -2.03 -65.58
CA SER A 730 9.50 -1.06 -66.56
C SER A 730 10.03 0.37 -66.36
N ASP A 731 10.40 0.72 -65.17
CA ASP A 731 11.00 2.03 -64.87
C ASP A 731 12.52 1.94 -64.95
N GLU A 732 13.06 2.23 -66.12
CA GLU A 732 14.50 2.17 -66.39
C GLU A 732 15.34 3.15 -65.57
N ALA A 733 14.72 4.19 -65.02
CA ALA A 733 15.38 5.17 -64.13
C ALA A 733 15.46 4.71 -62.69
N ALA A 734 14.67 3.73 -62.29
CA ALA A 734 14.62 3.23 -60.94
C ALA A 734 15.71 2.20 -60.64
N GLN A 735 16.23 2.24 -59.43
CA GLN A 735 17.01 1.13 -58.86
C GLN A 735 16.06 0.14 -58.21
N TYR A 736 16.25 -1.14 -58.50
CA TYR A 736 15.45 -2.20 -57.91
C TYR A 736 16.22 -3.00 -56.88
N LYS A 737 15.50 -3.50 -55.90
CA LYS A 737 15.99 -4.39 -54.85
C LYS A 737 15.09 -5.61 -54.71
N VAL A 738 15.68 -6.72 -54.36
CA VAL A 738 14.97 -7.99 -54.15
C VAL A 738 15.30 -8.57 -52.76
N ALA A 739 14.32 -9.14 -52.10
CA ALA A 739 14.48 -10.06 -51.00
C ALA A 739 13.97 -11.44 -51.38
N ILE A 740 14.61 -12.50 -50.88
CA ILE A 740 14.17 -13.88 -51.04
C ILE A 740 14.01 -14.54 -49.67
N THR A 741 13.13 -15.53 -49.55
CA THR A 741 12.98 -16.29 -48.31
C THR A 741 13.96 -17.46 -48.25
N ASP A 742 14.43 -17.79 -47.06
CA ASP A 742 15.22 -18.98 -46.77
C ASP A 742 14.34 -20.23 -46.55
N GLN A 743 14.96 -21.34 -46.12
CA GLN A 743 14.29 -22.61 -45.85
C GLN A 743 13.25 -22.57 -44.73
N TYR A 744 13.27 -21.55 -43.89
CA TYR A 744 12.31 -21.37 -42.79
C TYR A 744 11.23 -20.33 -43.12
N GLY A 745 11.29 -19.76 -44.35
CA GLY A 745 10.37 -18.69 -44.75
C GLY A 745 10.80 -17.29 -44.31
N TYR A 746 11.96 -17.14 -43.68
CA TYR A 746 12.47 -15.82 -43.24
C TYR A 746 12.96 -15.04 -44.45
N ALA A 747 12.55 -13.79 -44.59
CA ALA A 747 12.96 -12.94 -45.67
C ALA A 747 14.41 -12.43 -45.47
N SER A 748 15.21 -12.47 -46.54
CA SER A 748 16.54 -11.86 -46.56
C SER A 748 16.44 -10.34 -46.49
N ALA A 749 17.56 -9.68 -46.15
CA ALA A 749 17.72 -8.24 -46.43
C ALA A 749 17.53 -7.97 -47.94
N PHE A 750 17.06 -6.76 -48.27
CA PHE A 750 16.98 -6.33 -49.65
C PHE A 750 18.37 -6.14 -50.26
N VAL A 751 18.65 -6.82 -51.36
CA VAL A 751 19.86 -6.65 -52.16
C VAL A 751 19.52 -6.04 -53.52
N ALA A 752 20.49 -5.40 -54.15
CA ALA A 752 20.30 -4.83 -55.49
C ALA A 752 19.91 -5.93 -56.51
N ALA A 753 18.96 -5.61 -57.36
CA ALA A 753 18.47 -6.48 -58.41
C ALA A 753 18.50 -5.80 -59.79
N ALA A 754 18.81 -6.54 -60.81
CA ALA A 754 18.84 -6.05 -62.19
C ALA A 754 18.01 -6.94 -63.13
N ALA A 755 17.46 -6.35 -64.17
CA ALA A 755 16.77 -7.06 -65.23
C ALA A 755 17.72 -7.98 -66.00
N VAL A 756 17.25 -9.14 -66.42
CA VAL A 756 17.96 -10.06 -67.24
C VAL A 756 17.48 -9.90 -68.74
N SER A 757 18.40 -9.49 -69.59
CA SER A 757 18.03 -9.23 -70.98
C SER A 757 17.29 -10.39 -71.65
N GLY A 758 16.13 -10.08 -72.20
CA GLY A 758 15.30 -11.02 -72.90
C GLY A 758 14.53 -12.04 -72.02
N LYS A 759 14.51 -11.86 -70.71
CA LYS A 759 13.81 -12.73 -69.75
C LYS A 759 12.94 -11.92 -68.83
N SER A 760 11.64 -11.91 -69.10
CA SER A 760 10.70 -11.18 -68.19
C SER A 760 10.49 -11.86 -66.83
N LYS A 761 10.69 -13.19 -66.74
CA LYS A 761 10.57 -14.00 -65.55
C LYS A 761 11.93 -14.34 -64.93
N ALA A 762 12.81 -13.35 -64.82
CA ALA A 762 14.09 -13.50 -64.16
C ALA A 762 14.64 -12.17 -63.67
N PHE A 763 15.44 -12.24 -62.62
CA PHE A 763 16.26 -11.13 -62.14
C PHE A 763 17.68 -11.61 -61.81
N GLN A 764 18.61 -10.71 -61.83
CA GLN A 764 19.98 -10.96 -61.40
C GLN A 764 20.20 -10.27 -60.04
N ALA A 765 20.70 -11.02 -59.06
CA ALA A 765 21.00 -10.48 -57.72
C ALA A 765 22.03 -11.36 -56.98
N SER A 766 22.55 -10.84 -55.84
CA SER A 766 23.42 -11.58 -54.94
C SER A 766 22.66 -11.86 -53.63
N ALA A 767 21.54 -12.60 -53.70
CA ALA A 767 20.65 -12.83 -52.58
C ALA A 767 20.85 -14.18 -51.85
N GLY A 768 21.87 -14.95 -52.25
CA GLY A 768 22.15 -16.29 -51.73
C GLY A 768 21.48 -17.41 -52.56
N ALA A 769 21.76 -18.66 -52.24
CA ALA A 769 21.16 -19.80 -52.94
C ALA A 769 19.69 -20.00 -52.50
N PRO A 770 18.73 -19.94 -53.42
CA PRO A 770 17.33 -20.19 -53.11
C PRO A 770 17.04 -21.68 -52.93
N ILE A 771 15.95 -22.01 -52.29
CA ILE A 771 15.36 -23.36 -52.29
C ILE A 771 14.39 -23.44 -53.44
N ILE A 772 14.54 -24.47 -54.28
CA ILE A 772 13.66 -24.74 -55.39
C ILE A 772 12.71 -25.89 -55.03
N ALA A 773 11.43 -25.65 -55.17
CA ALA A 773 10.44 -26.70 -54.98
C ALA A 773 10.56 -27.77 -56.04
N ASP A 774 10.64 -29.05 -55.66
CA ASP A 774 10.67 -30.20 -56.55
C ASP A 774 9.34 -30.96 -56.56
N GLY A 775 8.40 -30.58 -55.73
CA GLY A 775 7.09 -31.18 -55.57
C GLY A 775 7.09 -32.59 -54.92
N ILE A 776 8.26 -33.09 -54.51
CA ILE A 776 8.45 -34.41 -53.90
C ILE A 776 9.02 -34.29 -52.49
N THR A 777 10.26 -33.81 -52.41
CA THR A 777 10.96 -33.65 -51.12
C THR A 777 10.86 -32.24 -50.58
N THR A 778 10.72 -31.27 -51.47
CA THR A 778 10.58 -29.86 -51.17
C THR A 778 9.30 -29.32 -51.78
N GLN A 779 8.28 -29.09 -50.97
CA GLN A 779 6.96 -28.67 -51.45
C GLN A 779 6.85 -27.15 -51.64
N LEU A 780 7.63 -26.36 -50.89
CA LEU A 780 7.66 -24.89 -50.94
C LEU A 780 9.05 -24.41 -51.35
N GLY A 781 9.14 -23.61 -52.40
CA GLY A 781 10.35 -22.94 -52.82
C GLY A 781 10.54 -21.58 -52.15
N SER A 782 11.76 -21.04 -52.28
CA SER A 782 12.01 -19.67 -51.87
C SER A 782 11.09 -18.69 -52.59
N ARG A 783 10.52 -17.74 -51.92
CA ARG A 783 9.73 -16.65 -52.47
C ARG A 783 10.61 -15.44 -52.72
N PHE A 784 10.24 -14.61 -53.67
CA PHE A 784 10.90 -13.35 -53.90
C PHE A 784 9.93 -12.18 -53.82
N LEU A 785 10.47 -11.04 -53.44
CA LEU A 785 9.81 -9.76 -53.53
C LEU A 785 10.76 -8.76 -54.15
N LEU A 786 10.38 -8.25 -55.32
CA LEU A 786 11.12 -7.26 -56.12
C LEU A 786 10.40 -5.91 -56.03
N VAL A 787 11.09 -4.88 -55.59
CA VAL A 787 10.55 -3.54 -55.36
C VAL A 787 11.54 -2.46 -55.82
N LYS A 788 11.04 -1.25 -56.08
CA LYS A 788 11.93 -0.10 -56.31
C LYS A 788 12.64 0.26 -54.98
N SER A 789 13.87 0.70 -55.06
CA SER A 789 14.69 1.03 -53.90
C SER A 789 14.09 2.11 -52.98
N THR A 790 13.24 2.99 -53.55
CA THR A 790 12.50 4.03 -52.85
C THR A 790 11.28 3.51 -52.04
N GLU A 791 10.92 2.24 -52.29
CA GLU A 791 9.68 1.63 -51.71
C GLU A 791 9.96 0.49 -50.71
N VAL A 792 11.25 0.27 -50.40
CA VAL A 792 11.68 -0.86 -49.55
C VAL A 792 10.96 -0.90 -48.21
N ASP A 793 10.80 0.25 -47.57
CA ASP A 793 10.18 0.32 -46.23
C ASP A 793 8.65 0.44 -46.27
N LYS A 794 8.04 0.67 -47.44
CA LYS A 794 6.58 0.83 -47.57
C LYS A 794 5.79 -0.47 -47.35
N HIS A 795 6.43 -1.60 -47.51
CA HIS A 795 5.79 -2.92 -47.43
C HIS A 795 6.10 -3.63 -46.11
N ASP A 796 6.82 -2.97 -45.20
CA ASP A 796 7.19 -3.54 -43.92
C ASP A 796 6.26 -3.07 -42.81
N PHE A 797 5.81 -4.01 -42.01
CA PHE A 797 4.86 -3.82 -40.94
C PHE A 797 5.36 -4.52 -39.67
N ILE A 798 4.83 -4.12 -38.53
CA ILE A 798 4.93 -4.86 -37.28
C ILE A 798 3.63 -5.64 -37.07
N LEU A 799 3.74 -6.90 -36.74
CA LEU A 799 2.61 -7.75 -36.39
C LEU A 799 2.05 -7.32 -35.03
N ALA A 800 0.97 -6.57 -35.04
CA ALA A 800 0.36 -6.02 -33.84
C ALA A 800 -0.50 -7.05 -33.11
N SER A 801 -1.21 -7.91 -33.87
CA SER A 801 -2.07 -8.95 -33.32
C SER A 801 -2.10 -10.15 -34.25
N LYS A 802 -2.17 -11.35 -33.66
CA LYS A 802 -2.37 -12.61 -34.35
C LYS A 802 -3.34 -13.49 -33.57
N ARG A 803 -4.40 -13.94 -34.23
CA ARG A 803 -5.40 -14.83 -33.63
C ARG A 803 -5.63 -16.04 -34.51
N PRO A 804 -5.49 -17.28 -34.02
CA PRO A 804 -5.81 -18.47 -34.78
C PRO A 804 -7.31 -18.53 -34.99
N ASN A 805 -7.70 -18.90 -36.25
CA ASN A 805 -9.07 -19.20 -36.60
C ASN A 805 -9.28 -20.73 -36.51
N GLY A 806 -10.51 -21.15 -36.41
CA GLY A 806 -10.83 -22.61 -36.30
C GLY A 806 -10.53 -23.46 -37.52
N ASP A 807 -10.19 -22.85 -38.65
CA ASP A 807 -9.91 -23.46 -39.95
C ASP A 807 -8.41 -23.61 -40.28
N GLY A 808 -7.54 -23.30 -39.33
CA GLY A 808 -6.08 -23.33 -39.50
C GLY A 808 -5.50 -22.06 -40.10
N THR A 809 -6.30 -21.02 -40.31
CA THR A 809 -5.81 -19.70 -40.71
C THR A 809 -5.61 -18.81 -39.52
N PHE A 810 -5.01 -17.65 -39.74
CA PHE A 810 -4.74 -16.65 -38.67
C PHE A 810 -5.25 -15.26 -39.10
N SER A 811 -6.10 -14.67 -38.30
CA SER A 811 -6.41 -13.24 -38.44
C SER A 811 -5.21 -12.44 -37.95
N ILE A 812 -4.64 -11.59 -38.81
CA ILE A 812 -3.48 -10.76 -38.53
C ILE A 812 -3.84 -9.29 -38.60
N GLU A 813 -3.26 -8.53 -37.71
CA GLU A 813 -3.34 -7.06 -37.69
C GLU A 813 -1.92 -6.50 -37.74
N LEU A 814 -1.66 -5.65 -38.68
CA LEU A 814 -0.34 -5.13 -39.03
C LEU A 814 -0.34 -3.61 -38.90
N VAL A 815 0.75 -3.06 -38.39
CA VAL A 815 0.98 -1.62 -38.26
C VAL A 815 2.25 -1.27 -39.02
N GLN A 816 2.23 -0.20 -39.78
CA GLN A 816 3.36 0.23 -40.61
C GLN A 816 4.67 0.30 -39.78
N TYR A 817 5.72 -0.30 -40.30
CA TYR A 817 7.08 -0.18 -39.81
C TYR A 817 7.81 0.93 -40.58
N ASP A 818 8.51 1.80 -39.81
CA ASP A 818 9.44 2.79 -40.36
C ASP A 818 10.68 2.84 -39.45
N SER A 819 11.87 2.69 -40.03
CA SER A 819 13.12 2.67 -39.26
C SER A 819 13.38 3.96 -38.48
N ARG A 820 12.87 5.09 -39.01
CA ARG A 820 12.96 6.40 -38.34
C ARG A 820 12.26 6.50 -37.00
N ILE A 821 11.34 5.59 -36.70
CA ILE A 821 10.64 5.50 -35.39
C ILE A 821 11.64 5.29 -34.26
N TYR A 822 12.72 4.56 -34.55
CA TYR A 822 13.71 4.13 -33.53
C TYR A 822 14.93 5.05 -33.44
N GLU A 823 14.97 6.13 -34.23
CA GLU A 823 15.99 7.16 -34.08
C GLU A 823 15.84 7.93 -32.79
N ARG A 824 16.95 8.32 -32.20
CA ARG A 824 17.00 9.15 -31.00
C ARG A 824 17.70 10.45 -31.30
N THR A 825 17.04 11.56 -31.05
CA THR A 825 17.54 12.90 -31.37
C THR A 825 17.46 13.89 -30.20
N LEU A 826 16.64 13.60 -29.19
CA LEU A 826 16.55 14.44 -28.02
C LEU A 826 17.57 14.01 -26.97
N THR A 827 18.16 15.01 -26.35
CA THR A 827 19.05 14.86 -25.19
C THR A 827 18.44 15.60 -24.01
N SER A 828 18.84 15.22 -22.82
CA SER A 828 18.41 15.84 -21.54
C SER A 828 18.78 17.33 -21.47
#